data_8ca5556e5a54e20cec526893bd9402ca
#
_entry.id   8ca5556e5a54e20cec526893bd9402ca
#
_cell.length_a   1.000
_cell.length_b   1.000
_cell.length_c   1.000
_cell.angle_alpha   90.00
_cell.angle_beta   90.00
_cell.angle_gamma   90.00
#
_symmetry.space_group_name_H-M   'P 1'
#
loop_
_entity.id
_entity.type
_entity.pdbx_description
1 polymer ?
#
loop_
_entity_poly.entity_id
_entity_poly.type
_entity_poly.pdbx_seq_one_letter_code
_entity_poly.pdbx_strand_id
1 'polypeptide(L)'
;MRTISKILAGAFIATATTFGASALELSDFVLSYRPYGIAATQKALNGEYYYQKSTDGSKIFRIAYKNEANETTIFNSEELKGCKITDWDGYEMSNDETKILLHTDTKMIYRYSYIADYYVYDVKSQRIAKLTDEGGEEIATLSPDNQKVAFVKNNNVYIKNLADGSITTVTTDGEKNKIINGVPDWVYQEEFGILNSLKWSPSSNTLAFIRFDESQVPMYSMTMYEGDCHPNKDYSLYPGSYDYKYPVAGEKNSVVSVMAYDLATSRLQKMNLPITDNDYVPHIDYGTQDDRLMVSTLNRTQNDLHIYAVNPATTQATEVYAEQSTSWIDSKSANDVMYYDTFFVMPSEKSGYMHLYQYAYDGKLIKQLTSGNENVTEFYGYDKARKQFFYQRTNGPLNRMVESVDAAGKVTAITDGDGTYSAKFNSNFKYYIRTFSSQRIPNQYAIYNVNGKKVRDLELNREFAEKYTAPTVPHREFITVESDGYKLNGYIIKPVDFDPNKKYPVIMQQYSGPGSQQVLNKWSLDWQEYFATQGFIIACVDGRGTGGREKAFQSVVYQKLGKYESIDQIAAAKYMASLPYVDAKHIGIWGWSYGGYEALMAMSTPGSDYAAGVAIAPVTSWKFYDTIYAERYMRTPQENPDGYRDGAPLENTDKLKGKLLIMWGSADDNVHVINSMQYISKLHGQGNQFDMMIYTNMNHSINGCGVRLPLYQRVLNFFKANLQQK
;
A
#
# COMPACT_ATOMS: atom_id res chain seq x y z
N MET A 1 -34.18 6.86 -29.96
CA MET A 1 -35.29 7.78 -30.28
C MET A 1 -35.21 9.01 -29.38
N ARG A 2 -34.92 10.13 -29.96
CA ARG A 2 -34.86 11.42 -29.28
C ARG A 2 -36.30 11.90 -28.98
N THR A 3 -36.59 12.25 -27.74
CA THR A 3 -37.81 12.98 -27.42
C THR A 3 -37.41 14.28 -26.73
N ILE A 4 -37.58 15.36 -27.48
CA ILE A 4 -37.49 16.77 -27.09
C ILE A 4 -38.74 17.09 -26.30
N SER A 5 -38.65 17.61 -25.09
CA SER A 5 -39.76 18.26 -24.39
C SER A 5 -39.49 19.74 -24.22
N LYS A 6 -40.44 20.51 -24.66
CA LYS A 6 -40.45 21.96 -24.79
C LYS A 6 -40.58 22.68 -23.44
N ILE A 7 -39.89 23.80 -23.41
CA ILE A 7 -39.89 24.84 -22.40
C ILE A 7 -41.26 25.47 -22.26
N LEU A 8 -41.76 25.57 -21.02
CA LEU A 8 -42.81 26.51 -20.62
C LEU A 8 -42.18 27.56 -19.70
N ALA A 9 -42.10 28.79 -20.17
CA ALA A 9 -41.69 29.93 -19.38
C ALA A 9 -42.83 30.34 -18.42
N GLY A 10 -42.59 30.13 -17.15
CA GLY A 10 -43.38 30.67 -16.05
C GLY A 10 -42.53 31.58 -15.20
N ALA A 11 -42.90 32.85 -15.10
CA ALA A 11 -42.26 33.84 -14.24
C ALA A 11 -42.39 33.38 -12.78
N PHE A 12 -41.25 32.99 -12.15
CA PHE A 12 -41.19 32.82 -10.71
C PHE A 12 -40.52 34.03 -10.06
N ILE A 13 -41.30 34.66 -9.19
CA ILE A 13 -40.83 35.66 -8.23
C ILE A 13 -39.75 35.00 -7.36
N ALA A 14 -38.52 35.51 -7.43
CA ALA A 14 -37.41 35.08 -6.61
C ALA A 14 -37.65 35.50 -5.15
N THR A 15 -38.28 34.64 -4.37
CA THR A 15 -38.04 34.62 -2.93
C THR A 15 -36.68 34.02 -2.70
N ALA A 16 -35.73 34.84 -2.26
CA ALA A 16 -34.43 34.40 -1.77
C ALA A 16 -34.66 33.53 -0.52
N THR A 17 -34.90 32.25 -0.71
CA THR A 17 -34.68 31.26 0.33
C THR A 17 -33.16 31.12 0.45
N THR A 18 -32.59 31.67 1.51
CA THR A 18 -31.28 31.29 2.01
C THR A 18 -31.32 29.76 2.20
N PHE A 19 -30.76 29.02 1.28
CA PHE A 19 -30.41 27.64 1.54
C PHE A 19 -29.38 27.71 2.67
N GLY A 20 -29.81 27.46 3.91
CA GLY A 20 -28.90 27.17 4.99
C GLY A 20 -28.06 26.01 4.52
N ALA A 21 -26.73 26.20 4.44
CA ALA A 21 -25.80 25.11 4.19
C ALA A 21 -26.14 24.01 5.19
N SER A 22 -26.56 22.83 4.71
CA SER A 22 -26.81 21.68 5.59
C SER A 22 -25.54 21.45 6.37
N ALA A 23 -25.67 21.37 7.71
CA ALA A 23 -24.52 21.10 8.55
C ALA A 23 -23.84 19.81 8.07
N LEU A 24 -22.51 19.86 7.88
CA LEU A 24 -21.73 18.70 7.47
C LEU A 24 -21.85 17.60 8.53
N GLU A 25 -22.15 16.39 8.12
CA GLU A 25 -22.28 15.22 8.99
C GLU A 25 -21.05 14.32 8.94
N LEU A 26 -20.84 13.49 9.97
CA LEU A 26 -19.72 12.54 10.00
C LEU A 26 -19.74 11.58 8.81
N SER A 27 -20.93 11.15 8.37
CA SER A 27 -21.14 10.32 7.20
C SER A 27 -20.53 10.90 5.93
N ASP A 28 -20.60 12.20 5.80
CA ASP A 28 -20.05 12.92 4.67
C ASP A 28 -18.54 12.73 4.56
N PHE A 29 -17.81 12.81 5.67
CA PHE A 29 -16.34 12.70 5.72
C PHE A 29 -15.85 11.27 5.72
N VAL A 30 -16.61 10.35 6.28
CA VAL A 30 -16.19 8.94 6.42
C VAL A 30 -16.58 8.09 5.21
N LEU A 31 -17.74 8.38 4.59
CA LEU A 31 -18.31 7.53 3.54
C LEU A 31 -18.27 8.13 2.13
N SER A 32 -18.34 9.46 1.99
CA SER A 32 -18.72 10.09 0.72
C SER A 32 -17.72 11.07 0.13
N TYR A 33 -16.88 11.72 0.94
CA TYR A 33 -16.13 12.88 0.46
C TYR A 33 -14.74 12.53 -0.05
N ARG A 34 -14.71 12.09 -1.29
CA ARG A 34 -13.45 11.93 -2.02
C ARG A 34 -13.51 12.70 -3.34
N PRO A 35 -12.42 13.38 -3.73
CA PRO A 35 -12.34 13.96 -5.06
C PRO A 35 -12.46 12.87 -6.11
N TYR A 36 -13.08 13.20 -7.24
CA TYR A 36 -13.17 12.30 -8.36
C TYR A 36 -11.77 11.87 -8.82
N GLY A 37 -11.59 10.57 -9.03
CA GLY A 37 -10.41 10.00 -9.65
C GLY A 37 -10.62 9.83 -11.16
N ILE A 38 -9.57 9.47 -11.85
CA ILE A 38 -9.66 8.90 -13.19
C ILE A 38 -9.64 7.37 -13.09
N ALA A 39 -10.34 6.69 -14.00
CA ALA A 39 -10.25 5.24 -14.10
C ALA A 39 -8.80 4.81 -14.35
N ALA A 40 -8.43 3.62 -13.85
CA ALA A 40 -7.10 3.08 -14.05
C ALA A 40 -6.76 3.01 -15.55
N THR A 41 -5.58 3.50 -15.91
CA THR A 41 -5.12 3.51 -17.29
C THR A 41 -3.97 2.54 -17.48
N GLN A 42 -3.91 1.87 -18.64
CA GLN A 42 -2.76 1.09 -19.09
C GLN A 42 -2.14 1.77 -20.31
N LYS A 43 -0.80 1.83 -20.37
CA LYS A 43 -0.09 2.42 -21.51
C LYS A 43 -0.21 1.52 -22.75
N ALA A 44 -0.47 2.12 -23.91
CA ALA A 44 -0.44 1.43 -25.18
C ALA A 44 0.99 1.32 -25.75
N LEU A 45 1.24 0.30 -26.57
CA LEU A 45 2.56 0.00 -27.13
C LEU A 45 3.15 1.15 -27.94
N ASN A 46 2.34 1.78 -28.78
CA ASN A 46 2.82 2.84 -29.69
C ASN A 46 3.02 4.21 -29.02
N GLY A 47 2.71 4.36 -27.74
CA GLY A 47 2.91 5.60 -26.97
C GLY A 47 2.04 6.80 -27.33
N GLU A 48 1.17 6.74 -28.34
CA GLU A 48 0.23 7.83 -28.66
C GLU A 48 -1.14 7.62 -27.96
N TYR A 49 -1.38 6.42 -27.39
CA TYR A 49 -2.64 6.01 -26.76
C TYR A 49 -2.43 5.40 -25.38
N TYR A 50 -3.53 5.32 -24.64
CA TYR A 50 -3.66 4.53 -23.41
C TYR A 50 -4.99 3.78 -23.42
N TYR A 51 -5.09 2.73 -22.62
CA TYR A 51 -6.31 1.97 -22.40
C TYR A 51 -6.98 2.39 -21.11
N GLN A 52 -8.32 2.42 -21.11
CA GLN A 52 -9.11 2.77 -19.94
C GLN A 52 -10.44 2.02 -19.96
N LYS A 53 -10.88 1.51 -18.79
CA LYS A 53 -12.21 0.94 -18.61
C LYS A 53 -13.25 2.05 -18.63
N SER A 54 -14.40 1.81 -19.27
CA SER A 54 -15.55 2.74 -19.27
C SER A 54 -16.13 2.90 -17.86
N THR A 55 -16.81 4.01 -17.61
CA THR A 55 -17.41 4.31 -16.30
C THR A 55 -18.53 3.30 -15.93
N ASP A 56 -19.28 2.79 -16.91
CA ASP A 56 -20.30 1.74 -16.71
C ASP A 56 -19.70 0.33 -16.59
N GLY A 57 -18.39 0.20 -16.76
CA GLY A 57 -17.68 -1.05 -16.64
C GLY A 57 -17.82 -2.00 -17.83
N SER A 58 -18.56 -1.64 -18.89
CA SER A 58 -18.86 -2.54 -20.01
C SER A 58 -17.78 -2.61 -21.08
N LYS A 59 -16.92 -1.59 -21.19
CA LYS A 59 -15.98 -1.42 -22.31
C LYS A 59 -14.57 -1.14 -21.87
N ILE A 60 -13.61 -1.43 -22.76
CA ILE A 60 -12.25 -0.91 -22.72
C ILE A 60 -12.05 -0.03 -23.95
N PHE A 61 -11.66 1.20 -23.69
CA PHE A 61 -11.33 2.16 -24.74
C PHE A 61 -9.83 2.29 -24.92
N ARG A 62 -9.41 2.49 -26.17
CA ARG A 62 -8.11 3.01 -26.53
C ARG A 62 -8.26 4.50 -26.84
N ILE A 63 -7.62 5.35 -26.03
CA ILE A 63 -7.81 6.81 -26.08
C ILE A 63 -6.48 7.49 -26.42
N ALA A 64 -6.50 8.46 -27.34
CA ALA A 64 -5.31 9.20 -27.67
C ALA A 64 -4.94 10.22 -26.56
N TYR A 65 -3.65 10.33 -26.24
CA TYR A 65 -3.17 11.33 -25.27
C TYR A 65 -3.51 12.75 -25.70
N LYS A 66 -3.44 13.05 -27.00
CA LYS A 66 -3.66 14.39 -27.54
C LYS A 66 -5.12 14.79 -27.64
N ASN A 67 -6.01 13.83 -27.95
CA ASN A 67 -7.39 14.13 -28.28
C ASN A 67 -8.30 13.00 -27.85
N GLU A 68 -9.19 13.26 -26.92
CA GLU A 68 -10.17 12.29 -26.40
C GLU A 68 -11.18 11.85 -27.47
N ALA A 69 -11.51 12.73 -28.42
CA ALA A 69 -12.40 12.38 -29.52
C ALA A 69 -11.85 11.23 -30.43
N ASN A 70 -10.55 10.92 -30.33
CA ASN A 70 -9.94 9.76 -30.96
C ASN A 70 -9.99 8.54 -30.03
N GLU A 71 -11.19 8.14 -29.65
CA GLU A 71 -11.48 6.97 -28.84
C GLU A 71 -11.89 5.81 -29.74
N THR A 72 -11.38 4.62 -29.44
CA THR A 72 -11.74 3.39 -30.13
C THR A 72 -12.09 2.32 -29.10
N THR A 73 -13.26 1.69 -29.23
CA THR A 73 -13.62 0.54 -28.41
C THR A 73 -12.80 -0.68 -28.80
N ILE A 74 -12.06 -1.24 -27.87
CA ILE A 74 -11.23 -2.44 -28.05
C ILE A 74 -11.92 -3.68 -27.51
N PHE A 75 -12.72 -3.51 -26.45
CA PHE A 75 -13.51 -4.56 -25.82
C PHE A 75 -14.89 -4.03 -25.50
N ASN A 76 -15.92 -4.85 -25.75
CA ASN A 76 -17.31 -4.57 -25.38
C ASN A 76 -17.96 -5.86 -24.85
N SER A 77 -18.31 -5.90 -23.57
CA SER A 77 -18.90 -7.09 -22.95
C SER A 77 -20.28 -7.46 -23.52
N GLU A 78 -20.98 -6.50 -24.14
CA GLU A 78 -22.30 -6.71 -24.76
C GLU A 78 -22.22 -7.37 -26.15
N GLU A 79 -21.04 -7.33 -26.80
CA GLU A 79 -20.84 -7.78 -28.20
C GLU A 79 -19.95 -9.02 -28.33
N LEU A 80 -19.77 -9.77 -27.24
CA LEU A 80 -18.85 -10.91 -27.19
C LEU A 80 -19.31 -12.10 -28.03
N LYS A 81 -18.34 -12.74 -28.67
CA LYS A 81 -18.49 -14.04 -29.34
C LYS A 81 -17.84 -15.12 -28.48
N GLY A 82 -18.55 -16.19 -28.20
CA GLY A 82 -18.11 -17.27 -27.32
C GLY A 82 -18.88 -17.26 -26.00
N CYS A 83 -18.20 -17.21 -24.86
CA CYS A 83 -18.91 -17.08 -23.58
C CYS A 83 -19.35 -15.64 -23.32
N LYS A 84 -20.30 -15.47 -22.40
CA LYS A 84 -20.75 -14.17 -21.95
C LYS A 84 -20.17 -13.88 -20.60
N ILE A 85 -19.73 -12.64 -20.38
CA ILE A 85 -19.40 -12.06 -19.07
C ILE A 85 -20.21 -10.77 -18.94
N THR A 86 -20.83 -10.56 -17.80
CA THR A 86 -21.62 -9.34 -17.53
C THR A 86 -20.82 -8.32 -16.75
N ASP A 87 -20.11 -8.78 -15.75
CA ASP A 87 -19.23 -7.99 -14.90
C ASP A 87 -17.82 -8.57 -14.95
N TRP A 88 -16.83 -7.72 -14.86
CA TRP A 88 -15.44 -8.11 -14.80
C TRP A 88 -14.66 -7.14 -13.91
N ASP A 89 -13.76 -7.69 -13.12
CA ASP A 89 -13.10 -6.96 -12.05
C ASP A 89 -11.84 -6.23 -12.55
N GLY A 90 -11.07 -6.89 -13.41
CA GLY A 90 -9.83 -6.33 -13.94
C GLY A 90 -9.44 -6.91 -15.29
N TYR A 91 -8.41 -6.32 -15.91
CA TYR A 91 -7.87 -6.75 -17.19
C TYR A 91 -6.39 -6.45 -17.32
N GLU A 92 -5.73 -7.21 -18.17
CA GLU A 92 -4.36 -6.98 -18.62
C GLU A 92 -4.30 -7.09 -20.14
N MET A 93 -3.72 -6.09 -20.79
CA MET A 93 -3.48 -6.09 -22.25
C MET A 93 -2.19 -6.84 -22.55
N SER A 94 -2.21 -7.74 -23.55
CA SER A 94 -0.99 -8.41 -24.02
C SER A 94 0.03 -7.42 -24.59
N ASN A 95 1.30 -7.82 -24.61
CA ASN A 95 2.40 -6.99 -25.06
C ASN A 95 2.27 -6.54 -26.54
N ASP A 96 1.59 -7.33 -27.40
CA ASP A 96 1.32 -7.00 -28.80
C ASP A 96 -0.07 -6.41 -29.05
N GLU A 97 -0.85 -6.19 -27.96
CA GLU A 97 -2.22 -5.65 -27.99
C GLU A 97 -3.23 -6.52 -28.75
N THR A 98 -2.93 -7.79 -28.99
CA THR A 98 -3.84 -8.71 -29.69
C THR A 98 -4.78 -9.48 -28.77
N LYS A 99 -4.45 -9.57 -27.47
CA LYS A 99 -5.25 -10.29 -26.48
C LYS A 99 -5.46 -9.46 -25.21
N ILE A 100 -6.53 -9.77 -24.51
CA ILE A 100 -6.84 -9.22 -23.18
C ILE A 100 -7.08 -10.40 -22.24
N LEU A 101 -6.34 -10.45 -21.15
CA LEU A 101 -6.62 -11.32 -20.02
C LEU A 101 -7.57 -10.60 -19.08
N LEU A 102 -8.77 -11.13 -18.86
CA LEU A 102 -9.77 -10.57 -17.95
C LEU A 102 -10.02 -11.52 -16.80
N HIS A 103 -10.53 -11.00 -15.68
CA HIS A 103 -11.01 -11.84 -14.58
C HIS A 103 -12.32 -11.33 -14.00
N THR A 104 -13.12 -12.27 -13.48
CA THR A 104 -14.45 -12.09 -12.91
C THR A 104 -14.57 -12.88 -11.61
N ASP A 105 -15.67 -12.66 -10.86
CA ASP A 105 -16.01 -13.46 -9.69
C ASP A 105 -14.89 -13.52 -8.63
N THR A 106 -14.21 -12.41 -8.46
CA THR A 106 -13.07 -12.27 -7.55
C THR A 106 -13.50 -12.53 -6.10
N LYS A 107 -12.84 -13.50 -5.45
CA LYS A 107 -12.99 -13.82 -4.03
C LYS A 107 -11.68 -13.64 -3.32
N MET A 108 -11.62 -12.69 -2.38
CA MET A 108 -10.41 -12.40 -1.61
C MET A 108 -9.99 -13.60 -0.77
N ILE A 109 -8.69 -13.91 -0.76
CA ILE A 109 -8.05 -14.87 0.14
C ILE A 109 -7.50 -14.10 1.34
N TYR A 110 -6.67 -13.10 1.08
CA TYR A 110 -6.08 -12.17 2.05
C TYR A 110 -6.31 -10.74 1.58
N ARG A 111 -5.64 -9.78 2.18
CA ARG A 111 -5.75 -8.35 1.83
C ARG A 111 -5.53 -8.08 0.34
N TYR A 112 -4.63 -8.81 -0.31
CA TYR A 112 -4.18 -8.54 -1.67
C TYR A 112 -4.39 -9.71 -2.63
N SER A 113 -4.43 -10.94 -2.14
CA SER A 113 -4.61 -12.13 -2.97
C SER A 113 -6.07 -12.55 -3.09
N TYR A 114 -6.38 -13.15 -4.21
CA TYR A 114 -7.74 -13.60 -4.52
C TYR A 114 -7.73 -14.82 -5.46
N ILE A 115 -8.85 -15.49 -5.54
CA ILE A 115 -9.18 -16.41 -6.62
C ILE A 115 -10.21 -15.75 -7.53
N ALA A 116 -10.14 -16.04 -8.83
CA ALA A 116 -11.06 -15.50 -9.83
C ALA A 116 -11.25 -16.45 -11.00
N ASP A 117 -12.27 -16.19 -11.82
CA ASP A 117 -12.45 -16.84 -13.10
C ASP A 117 -11.76 -16.00 -14.19
N TYR A 118 -10.75 -16.56 -14.83
CA TYR A 118 -10.00 -15.87 -15.87
C TYR A 118 -10.51 -16.18 -17.28
N TYR A 119 -10.40 -15.19 -18.15
CA TYR A 119 -10.82 -15.25 -19.55
C TYR A 119 -9.76 -14.63 -20.46
N VAL A 120 -9.61 -15.21 -21.66
CA VAL A 120 -8.77 -14.66 -22.72
C VAL A 120 -9.67 -14.16 -23.85
N TYR A 121 -9.57 -12.87 -24.16
CA TYR A 121 -10.26 -12.23 -25.27
C TYR A 121 -9.28 -11.95 -26.40
N ASP A 122 -9.64 -12.37 -27.62
CA ASP A 122 -8.89 -12.05 -28.83
C ASP A 122 -9.49 -10.83 -29.51
N VAL A 123 -8.71 -9.75 -29.60
CA VAL A 123 -9.16 -8.43 -30.05
C VAL A 123 -9.61 -8.46 -31.51
N LYS A 124 -8.93 -9.23 -32.35
CA LYS A 124 -9.23 -9.29 -33.80
C LYS A 124 -10.52 -10.06 -34.11
N SER A 125 -10.67 -11.22 -33.53
CA SER A 125 -11.84 -12.09 -33.75
C SER A 125 -13.04 -11.71 -32.87
N GLN A 126 -12.83 -10.93 -31.84
CA GLN A 126 -13.81 -10.57 -30.80
C GLN A 126 -14.35 -11.79 -30.03
N ARG A 127 -13.54 -12.86 -29.97
CA ARG A 127 -13.89 -14.08 -29.24
C ARG A 127 -13.30 -14.05 -27.84
N ILE A 128 -14.09 -14.49 -26.88
CA ILE A 128 -13.67 -14.69 -25.50
C ILE A 128 -13.81 -16.17 -25.13
N ALA A 129 -12.84 -16.68 -24.39
CA ALA A 129 -12.85 -18.04 -23.87
C ALA A 129 -12.39 -18.06 -22.42
N LYS A 130 -13.01 -18.91 -21.61
CA LYS A 130 -12.60 -19.14 -20.23
C LYS A 130 -11.21 -19.79 -20.18
N LEU A 131 -10.39 -19.44 -19.20
CA LEU A 131 -9.04 -19.99 -19.04
C LEU A 131 -9.12 -21.49 -18.70
N THR A 132 -9.90 -21.85 -17.68
CA THR A 132 -10.26 -23.25 -17.39
C THR A 132 -11.77 -23.38 -17.27
N ASP A 133 -12.32 -24.59 -17.48
CA ASP A 133 -13.77 -24.79 -17.43
C ASP A 133 -14.33 -24.58 -16.02
N GLU A 134 -13.55 -24.94 -15.01
CA GLU A 134 -13.97 -24.84 -13.59
C GLU A 134 -13.76 -23.44 -13.00
N GLY A 135 -12.83 -22.62 -13.54
CA GLY A 135 -12.42 -21.35 -12.95
C GLY A 135 -11.69 -21.50 -11.62
N GLY A 136 -11.63 -20.41 -10.85
CA GLY A 136 -11.01 -20.40 -9.52
C GLY A 136 -9.49 -20.43 -9.55
N GLU A 137 -8.87 -19.75 -10.52
CA GLU A 137 -7.43 -19.52 -10.57
C GLU A 137 -7.01 -18.45 -9.57
N GLU A 138 -5.82 -18.60 -8.97
CA GLU A 138 -5.29 -17.62 -8.02
C GLU A 138 -4.57 -16.48 -8.73
N ILE A 139 -3.76 -16.78 -9.71
CA ILE A 139 -3.10 -15.81 -10.60
C ILE A 139 -3.02 -16.36 -12.01
N ALA A 140 -2.99 -15.47 -13.00
CA ALA A 140 -2.74 -15.81 -14.38
C ALA A 140 -1.86 -14.76 -15.06
N THR A 141 -0.99 -15.18 -15.97
CA THR A 141 -0.01 -14.33 -16.66
C THR A 141 0.18 -14.77 -18.10
N LEU A 142 -0.02 -13.86 -19.06
CA LEU A 142 0.26 -14.11 -20.49
C LEU A 142 1.76 -14.25 -20.73
N SER A 143 2.13 -15.19 -21.58
CA SER A 143 3.51 -15.29 -22.10
C SER A 143 3.84 -14.11 -23.00
N PRO A 144 5.12 -13.66 -23.11
CA PRO A 144 5.52 -12.57 -23.99
C PRO A 144 5.15 -12.77 -25.46
N ASP A 145 5.11 -14.01 -25.94
CA ASP A 145 4.67 -14.37 -27.28
C ASP A 145 3.13 -14.42 -27.46
N ASN A 146 2.37 -14.20 -26.38
CA ASN A 146 0.91 -14.21 -26.30
C ASN A 146 0.25 -15.52 -26.78
N GLN A 147 1.00 -16.64 -26.77
CA GLN A 147 0.50 -17.95 -27.16
C GLN A 147 0.09 -18.82 -25.95
N LYS A 148 0.50 -18.44 -24.74
CA LYS A 148 0.30 -19.23 -23.52
C LYS A 148 -0.16 -18.36 -22.37
N VAL A 149 -0.81 -19.00 -21.39
CA VAL A 149 -1.09 -18.41 -20.08
C VAL A 149 -0.56 -19.34 -19.00
N ALA A 150 0.34 -18.86 -18.15
CA ALA A 150 0.69 -19.53 -16.92
C ALA A 150 -0.29 -19.12 -15.82
N PHE A 151 -0.72 -20.05 -15.00
CA PHE A 151 -1.65 -19.78 -13.90
C PHE A 151 -1.42 -20.74 -12.73
N VAL A 152 -1.92 -20.34 -11.56
CA VAL A 152 -1.92 -21.15 -10.34
C VAL A 152 -3.33 -21.56 -9.99
N LYS A 153 -3.49 -22.81 -9.64
CA LYS A 153 -4.73 -23.37 -9.10
C LYS A 153 -4.41 -24.44 -8.06
N ASN A 154 -5.03 -24.37 -6.89
CA ASN A 154 -4.78 -25.29 -5.79
C ASN A 154 -3.26 -25.43 -5.48
N ASN A 155 -2.57 -24.33 -5.36
CA ASN A 155 -1.12 -24.23 -5.08
C ASN A 155 -0.19 -24.88 -6.14
N ASN A 156 -0.70 -25.25 -7.31
CA ASN A 156 0.08 -25.82 -8.40
C ASN A 156 0.09 -24.92 -9.62
N VAL A 157 1.22 -24.91 -10.33
CA VAL A 157 1.45 -24.14 -11.55
C VAL A 157 1.05 -24.95 -12.79
N TYR A 158 0.33 -24.29 -13.67
CA TYR A 158 -0.12 -24.82 -14.97
C TYR A 158 0.20 -23.86 -16.09
N ILE A 159 0.30 -24.37 -17.31
CA ILE A 159 0.44 -23.58 -18.54
C ILE A 159 -0.63 -24.03 -19.53
N LYS A 160 -1.48 -23.09 -19.96
CA LYS A 160 -2.43 -23.31 -21.07
C LYS A 160 -1.85 -22.81 -22.38
N ASN A 161 -1.86 -23.64 -23.40
CA ASN A 161 -1.61 -23.26 -24.77
C ASN A 161 -2.91 -22.72 -25.40
N LEU A 162 -2.88 -21.48 -25.88
CA LEU A 162 -4.06 -20.80 -26.40
C LEU A 162 -4.47 -21.24 -27.83
N ALA A 163 -3.57 -21.92 -28.58
CA ALA A 163 -3.84 -22.36 -29.92
C ALA A 163 -4.70 -23.64 -29.97
N ASP A 164 -4.41 -24.59 -29.10
CA ASP A 164 -5.08 -25.90 -29.04
C ASP A 164 -5.87 -26.15 -27.74
N GLY A 165 -5.75 -25.25 -26.77
CA GLY A 165 -6.44 -25.34 -25.45
C GLY A 165 -5.81 -26.35 -24.49
N SER A 166 -4.71 -27.02 -24.86
CA SER A 166 -4.04 -27.98 -23.97
C SER A 166 -3.48 -27.33 -22.72
N ILE A 167 -3.51 -28.08 -21.62
CA ILE A 167 -2.98 -27.62 -20.31
C ILE A 167 -1.83 -28.54 -19.89
N THR A 168 -0.67 -27.95 -19.66
CA THR A 168 0.50 -28.63 -19.13
C THR A 168 0.56 -28.41 -17.61
N THR A 169 0.64 -29.50 -16.83
CA THR A 169 0.88 -29.46 -15.40
C THR A 169 2.38 -29.27 -15.15
N VAL A 170 2.77 -28.18 -14.51
CA VAL A 170 4.17 -27.87 -14.19
C VAL A 170 4.57 -28.43 -12.83
N THR A 171 3.67 -28.34 -11.83
CA THR A 171 3.89 -28.88 -10.48
C THR A 171 2.70 -29.73 -10.04
N THR A 172 2.97 -30.68 -9.12
CA THR A 172 1.96 -31.60 -8.58
C THR A 172 2.05 -31.77 -7.06
N ASP A 173 2.98 -31.05 -6.43
CA ASP A 173 3.27 -31.15 -5.00
C ASP A 173 2.58 -30.07 -4.16
N GLY A 174 1.81 -29.18 -4.81
CA GLY A 174 1.05 -28.13 -4.14
C GLY A 174 0.01 -28.69 -3.18
N GLU A 175 0.05 -28.26 -1.93
CA GLU A 175 -0.86 -28.65 -0.86
C GLU A 175 -1.05 -27.48 0.10
N LYS A 176 -2.32 -27.16 0.40
CA LYS A 176 -2.65 -26.05 1.32
C LYS A 176 -1.94 -26.22 2.68
N ASN A 177 -1.36 -25.16 3.18
CA ASN A 177 -0.61 -25.09 4.43
C ASN A 177 0.65 -25.99 4.47
N LYS A 178 1.18 -26.35 3.30
CA LYS A 178 2.44 -27.11 3.18
C LYS A 178 3.31 -26.59 2.03
N ILE A 179 2.84 -26.67 0.79
CA ILE A 179 3.61 -26.31 -0.41
C ILE A 179 2.79 -25.38 -1.27
N ILE A 180 3.35 -24.24 -1.57
CA ILE A 180 2.76 -23.26 -2.49
C ILE A 180 3.71 -23.01 -3.66
N ASN A 181 3.23 -23.11 -4.90
CA ASN A 181 3.99 -22.85 -6.09
C ASN A 181 3.45 -21.62 -6.83
N GLY A 182 4.29 -20.61 -7.08
CA GLY A 182 3.95 -19.48 -7.93
C GLY A 182 3.21 -18.32 -7.25
N VAL A 183 2.43 -18.61 -6.21
CA VAL A 183 1.81 -17.61 -5.32
C VAL A 183 2.64 -17.49 -4.05
N PRO A 184 2.98 -16.30 -3.58
CA PRO A 184 3.67 -16.13 -2.31
C PRO A 184 2.79 -16.51 -1.11
N ASP A 185 3.44 -16.90 -0.01
CA ASP A 185 2.78 -17.09 1.28
C ASP A 185 2.27 -15.76 1.88
N TRP A 186 1.54 -15.84 2.99
CA TRP A 186 0.91 -14.67 3.61
C TRP A 186 1.92 -13.56 3.92
N VAL A 187 3.06 -13.90 4.52
CA VAL A 187 4.02 -12.91 5.02
C VAL A 187 4.78 -12.21 3.88
N TYR A 188 5.05 -12.88 2.78
CA TYR A 188 5.63 -12.26 1.58
C TYR A 188 4.63 -11.33 0.87
N GLN A 189 3.35 -11.71 0.82
CA GLN A 189 2.32 -10.84 0.26
C GLN A 189 2.19 -9.54 1.05
N GLU A 190 2.14 -9.64 2.37
CA GLU A 190 1.95 -8.49 3.25
C GLU A 190 3.20 -7.61 3.32
N GLU A 191 4.40 -8.17 3.48
CA GLU A 191 5.59 -7.43 3.88
C GLU A 191 6.56 -7.10 2.73
N PHE A 192 6.54 -7.88 1.66
CA PHE A 192 7.28 -7.56 0.42
C PHE A 192 6.38 -7.08 -0.70
N GLY A 193 5.05 -7.18 -0.57
CA GLY A 193 4.11 -6.75 -1.60
C GLY A 193 4.12 -7.62 -2.85
N ILE A 194 4.55 -8.88 -2.76
CA ILE A 194 4.62 -9.80 -3.89
C ILE A 194 3.30 -10.57 -3.98
N LEU A 195 2.61 -10.47 -5.12
CA LEU A 195 1.34 -11.17 -5.35
C LEU A 195 1.47 -12.27 -6.42
N ASN A 196 2.43 -12.12 -7.31
CA ASN A 196 2.66 -13.00 -8.43
C ASN A 196 4.16 -13.26 -8.61
N SER A 197 4.59 -14.49 -8.40
CA SER A 197 5.97 -14.89 -8.63
C SER A 197 6.18 -15.65 -9.95
N LEU A 198 5.15 -15.77 -10.81
CA LEU A 198 5.30 -16.36 -12.16
C LEU A 198 6.01 -15.37 -13.09
N LYS A 199 7.13 -15.77 -13.67
CA LYS A 199 7.94 -14.96 -14.59
C LYS A 199 8.29 -15.71 -15.83
N TRP A 200 7.76 -15.27 -16.97
CA TRP A 200 8.14 -15.79 -18.29
C TRP A 200 9.50 -15.25 -18.73
N SER A 201 10.30 -16.09 -19.36
CA SER A 201 11.46 -15.61 -20.11
C SER A 201 11.03 -14.80 -21.34
N PRO A 202 11.86 -13.86 -21.84
CA PRO A 202 11.53 -13.02 -22.99
C PRO A 202 11.09 -13.80 -24.24
N SER A 203 11.67 -14.98 -24.50
CA SER A 203 11.27 -15.88 -25.60
C SER A 203 10.05 -16.74 -25.31
N SER A 204 9.49 -16.70 -24.10
CA SER A 204 8.38 -17.56 -23.67
C SER A 204 8.70 -19.06 -23.61
N ASN A 205 9.98 -19.41 -23.54
CA ASN A 205 10.43 -20.83 -23.53
C ASN A 205 10.65 -21.35 -22.10
N THR A 206 10.76 -20.45 -21.11
CA THR A 206 10.97 -20.82 -19.71
C THR A 206 10.00 -20.06 -18.83
N LEU A 207 9.42 -20.75 -17.84
CA LEU A 207 8.62 -20.14 -16.77
C LEU A 207 9.38 -20.31 -15.46
N ALA A 208 9.76 -19.20 -14.81
CA ALA A 208 10.33 -19.17 -13.47
C ALA A 208 9.26 -18.82 -12.44
N PHE A 209 9.44 -19.32 -11.22
CA PHE A 209 8.56 -18.99 -10.08
C PHE A 209 9.24 -19.29 -8.73
N ILE A 210 8.69 -18.76 -7.65
CA ILE A 210 9.11 -19.08 -6.29
C ILE A 210 8.20 -20.20 -5.75
N ARG A 211 8.82 -21.21 -5.15
CA ARG A 211 8.18 -22.27 -4.38
C ARG A 211 8.41 -22.04 -2.91
N PHE A 212 7.35 -22.11 -2.13
CA PHE A 212 7.33 -21.93 -0.68
C PHE A 212 7.02 -23.26 -0.01
N ASP A 213 7.90 -23.71 0.88
CA ASP A 213 7.63 -24.83 1.79
C ASP A 213 7.31 -24.26 3.18
N GLU A 214 6.01 -24.14 3.48
CA GLU A 214 5.50 -23.65 4.74
C GLU A 214 5.16 -24.74 5.76
N SER A 215 5.64 -25.99 5.52
CA SER A 215 5.32 -27.13 6.37
C SER A 215 5.71 -26.92 7.83
N GLN A 216 6.82 -26.19 8.07
CA GLN A 216 7.34 -25.91 9.40
C GLN A 216 6.84 -24.55 9.97
N VAL A 217 6.13 -23.75 9.19
CA VAL A 217 5.55 -22.51 9.68
C VAL A 217 4.41 -22.82 10.65
N PRO A 218 4.33 -22.18 11.82
CA PRO A 218 3.23 -22.40 12.76
C PRO A 218 1.87 -22.01 12.17
N MET A 219 0.84 -22.75 12.58
CA MET A 219 -0.55 -22.48 12.21
C MET A 219 -1.14 -21.42 13.14
N TYR A 220 -1.84 -20.45 12.57
CA TYR A 220 -2.72 -19.55 13.30
C TYR A 220 -4.18 -19.89 13.01
N SER A 221 -5.03 -19.88 14.04
CA SER A 221 -6.45 -20.21 13.95
C SER A 221 -7.30 -19.06 14.48
N MET A 222 -8.15 -18.48 13.64
CA MET A 222 -9.10 -17.44 14.02
C MET A 222 -10.47 -18.05 14.25
N THR A 223 -11.13 -17.66 15.34
CA THR A 223 -12.51 -18.05 15.60
C THR A 223 -13.46 -17.24 14.72
N MET A 224 -14.32 -17.93 13.98
CA MET A 224 -15.31 -17.34 13.08
C MET A 224 -16.74 -17.65 13.58
N TYR A 225 -17.63 -16.70 13.40
CA TYR A 225 -19.02 -16.77 13.84
C TYR A 225 -19.96 -16.66 12.61
N GLU A 226 -21.26 -16.95 12.78
CA GLU A 226 -22.24 -16.72 11.72
C GLU A 226 -22.16 -15.27 11.21
N GLY A 227 -22.29 -14.29 12.10
CA GLY A 227 -22.20 -12.85 11.78
C GLY A 227 -23.33 -12.33 10.89
N ASP A 228 -23.59 -11.04 10.95
CA ASP A 228 -24.56 -10.39 10.05
C ASP A 228 -23.93 -9.94 8.73
N CYS A 229 -22.62 -9.69 8.74
CA CYS A 229 -21.83 -9.35 7.57
C CYS A 229 -21.24 -10.61 6.95
N HIS A 230 -21.63 -10.92 5.71
CA HIS A 230 -21.25 -12.17 5.02
C HIS A 230 -21.57 -13.40 5.88
N PRO A 231 -22.85 -13.63 6.22
CA PRO A 231 -23.23 -14.64 7.18
C PRO A 231 -22.85 -16.05 6.72
N ASN A 232 -22.22 -16.81 7.63
CA ASN A 232 -21.95 -18.22 7.44
C ASN A 232 -22.84 -19.06 8.34
N LYS A 233 -23.93 -19.59 7.76
CA LYS A 233 -24.95 -20.35 8.50
C LYS A 233 -24.45 -21.63 9.16
N ASP A 234 -23.31 -22.17 8.68
CA ASP A 234 -22.68 -23.35 9.29
C ASP A 234 -22.16 -23.04 10.71
N TYR A 235 -21.96 -21.76 11.03
CA TYR A 235 -21.48 -21.30 12.33
C TYR A 235 -22.59 -20.73 13.23
N SER A 236 -23.85 -21.06 12.94
CA SER A 236 -25.00 -20.52 13.69
C SER A 236 -25.14 -21.03 15.12
N LEU A 237 -24.71 -22.25 15.40
CA LEU A 237 -24.76 -22.86 16.72
C LEU A 237 -23.39 -23.00 17.38
N TYR A 238 -22.38 -23.30 16.60
CA TYR A 238 -20.99 -23.45 17.05
C TYR A 238 -20.08 -22.60 16.18
N PRO A 239 -19.07 -21.92 16.78
CA PRO A 239 -18.11 -21.16 15.99
C PRO A 239 -17.29 -22.08 15.09
N GLY A 240 -16.90 -21.57 13.94
CA GLY A 240 -15.92 -22.19 13.07
C GLY A 240 -14.52 -21.65 13.28
N SER A 241 -13.57 -22.10 12.45
CA SER A 241 -12.21 -21.58 12.41
C SER A 241 -11.80 -21.20 10.99
N TYR A 242 -10.91 -20.23 10.91
CA TYR A 242 -10.12 -19.94 9.71
C TYR A 242 -8.65 -20.15 10.04
N ASP A 243 -8.05 -21.16 9.39
CA ASP A 243 -6.70 -21.64 9.72
C ASP A 243 -5.74 -21.33 8.56
N TYR A 244 -4.60 -20.70 8.88
CA TYR A 244 -3.56 -20.38 7.91
C TYR A 244 -2.18 -20.29 8.57
N LYS A 245 -1.14 -20.35 7.77
CA LYS A 245 0.25 -20.24 8.23
C LYS A 245 0.61 -18.79 8.50
N TYR A 246 1.11 -18.54 9.72
CA TYR A 246 1.56 -17.20 10.13
C TYR A 246 2.76 -17.32 11.06
N PRO A 247 3.95 -16.92 10.59
CA PRO A 247 5.16 -16.98 11.39
C PRO A 247 5.26 -15.74 12.29
N VAL A 248 5.08 -15.88 13.60
CA VAL A 248 5.38 -14.79 14.55
C VAL A 248 6.89 -14.65 14.76
N ALA A 249 7.34 -13.48 15.22
CA ALA A 249 8.76 -13.19 15.42
C ALA A 249 9.49 -14.28 16.23
N GLY A 250 10.59 -14.76 15.70
CA GLY A 250 11.40 -15.84 16.26
C GLY A 250 11.04 -17.24 15.77
N GLU A 251 9.88 -17.42 15.13
CA GLU A 251 9.43 -18.71 14.60
C GLU A 251 9.99 -19.03 13.20
N LYS A 252 9.68 -20.22 12.68
CA LYS A 252 10.10 -20.64 11.35
C LYS A 252 9.32 -19.92 10.25
N ASN A 253 10.04 -19.46 9.22
CA ASN A 253 9.48 -19.00 7.96
C ASN A 253 9.37 -20.14 6.95
N SER A 254 8.70 -19.90 5.82
CA SER A 254 8.73 -20.79 4.68
C SER A 254 10.15 -20.92 4.14
N VAL A 255 10.56 -22.15 3.80
CA VAL A 255 11.79 -22.38 3.04
C VAL A 255 11.50 -22.10 1.57
N VAL A 256 12.20 -21.13 0.99
CA VAL A 256 11.95 -20.69 -0.38
C VAL A 256 12.93 -21.29 -1.38
N SER A 257 12.45 -21.54 -2.60
CA SER A 257 13.27 -22.01 -3.71
C SER A 257 12.82 -21.33 -4.99
N VAL A 258 13.76 -20.90 -5.81
CA VAL A 258 13.48 -20.43 -7.17
C VAL A 258 13.50 -21.62 -8.13
N MET A 259 12.40 -21.79 -8.85
CA MET A 259 12.19 -22.88 -9.80
C MET A 259 12.12 -22.33 -11.22
N ALA A 260 12.56 -23.08 -12.20
CA ALA A 260 12.39 -22.78 -13.61
C ALA A 260 11.96 -24.02 -14.39
N TYR A 261 10.92 -23.87 -15.20
CA TYR A 261 10.39 -24.92 -16.07
C TYR A 261 10.72 -24.60 -17.53
N ASP A 262 11.47 -25.50 -18.18
CA ASP A 262 11.79 -25.42 -19.58
C ASP A 262 10.71 -26.14 -20.41
N LEU A 263 10.04 -25.41 -21.32
CA LEU A 263 8.90 -25.92 -22.07
C LEU A 263 9.31 -26.94 -23.14
N ALA A 264 10.50 -26.80 -23.73
CA ALA A 264 10.96 -27.67 -24.79
C ALA A 264 11.32 -29.07 -24.28
N THR A 265 11.89 -29.13 -23.08
CA THR A 265 12.34 -30.39 -22.47
C THR A 265 11.37 -30.91 -21.41
N SER A 266 10.34 -30.12 -21.04
CA SER A 266 9.40 -30.40 -19.92
C SER A 266 10.13 -30.65 -18.61
N ARG A 267 11.25 -29.96 -18.37
CA ARG A 267 12.09 -30.14 -17.18
C ARG A 267 11.88 -29.01 -16.20
N LEU A 268 11.49 -29.34 -14.99
CA LEU A 268 11.45 -28.43 -13.84
C LEU A 268 12.76 -28.55 -13.06
N GLN A 269 13.42 -27.42 -12.77
CA GLN A 269 14.69 -27.38 -12.08
C GLN A 269 14.69 -26.33 -10.96
N LYS A 270 15.32 -26.66 -9.82
CA LYS A 270 15.65 -25.72 -8.77
C LYS A 270 16.91 -24.93 -9.15
N MET A 271 16.88 -23.61 -9.02
CA MET A 271 18.04 -22.73 -9.23
C MET A 271 19.04 -22.86 -8.09
N ASN A 272 20.31 -22.84 -8.42
CA ASN A 272 21.41 -23.06 -7.48
C ASN A 272 21.83 -21.74 -6.85
N LEU A 273 21.02 -21.21 -5.92
CA LEU A 273 21.27 -19.97 -5.21
C LEU A 273 22.06 -20.24 -3.92
N PRO A 274 23.03 -19.39 -3.54
CA PRO A 274 23.77 -19.50 -2.31
C PRO A 274 22.98 -18.91 -1.13
N ILE A 275 21.78 -19.44 -0.88
CA ILE A 275 20.89 -19.05 0.21
C ILE A 275 20.71 -20.18 1.22
N THR A 276 20.38 -19.82 2.45
CA THR A 276 19.99 -20.74 3.53
C THR A 276 18.47 -20.86 3.65
N ASP A 277 17.99 -21.82 4.44
CA ASP A 277 16.56 -21.96 4.74
C ASP A 277 15.94 -20.78 5.50
N ASN A 278 16.77 -19.83 5.96
CA ASN A 278 16.31 -18.64 6.67
C ASN A 278 16.34 -17.36 5.82
N ASP A 279 16.82 -17.44 4.59
CA ASP A 279 16.93 -16.28 3.72
C ASP A 279 15.63 -16.07 2.91
N TYR A 280 15.42 -14.83 2.51
CA TYR A 280 14.26 -14.44 1.72
C TYR A 280 14.64 -14.26 0.24
N VAL A 281 13.67 -14.47 -0.65
CA VAL A 281 13.72 -14.14 -2.07
C VAL A 281 12.60 -13.13 -2.38
N PRO A 282 12.78 -11.84 -2.07
CA PRO A 282 11.73 -10.85 -2.22
C PRO A 282 11.41 -10.49 -3.68
N HIS A 283 12.27 -10.81 -4.64
CA HIS A 283 12.02 -10.47 -6.04
C HIS A 283 12.72 -11.42 -6.99
N ILE A 284 11.98 -11.81 -8.05
CA ILE A 284 12.54 -12.44 -9.24
C ILE A 284 12.00 -11.74 -10.48
N ASP A 285 12.82 -11.58 -11.51
CA ASP A 285 12.39 -11.09 -12.80
C ASP A 285 13.37 -11.53 -13.91
N TYR A 286 12.90 -11.61 -15.16
CA TYR A 286 13.81 -11.70 -16.27
C TYR A 286 14.26 -10.30 -16.69
N GLY A 287 15.53 -10.19 -17.04
CA GLY A 287 16.00 -9.06 -17.82
C GLY A 287 15.47 -9.13 -19.25
N THR A 288 16.27 -8.73 -20.21
CA THR A 288 15.91 -8.77 -21.63
C THR A 288 16.43 -10.05 -22.34
N GLN A 289 16.98 -11.01 -21.58
CA GLN A 289 17.61 -12.22 -22.10
C GLN A 289 17.13 -13.47 -21.36
N ASP A 290 16.94 -14.57 -22.08
CA ASP A 290 16.40 -15.83 -21.53
C ASP A 290 17.35 -16.51 -20.53
N ASP A 291 18.65 -16.34 -20.72
CA ASP A 291 19.69 -16.93 -19.86
C ASP A 291 19.99 -16.12 -18.58
N ARG A 292 19.16 -15.11 -18.31
CA ARG A 292 19.38 -14.21 -17.18
C ARG A 292 18.09 -13.97 -16.38
N LEU A 293 17.82 -14.91 -15.47
CA LEU A 293 16.83 -14.72 -14.41
C LEU A 293 17.50 -13.95 -13.27
N MET A 294 16.99 -12.76 -12.96
CA MET A 294 17.48 -11.93 -11.87
C MET A 294 16.75 -12.30 -10.57
N VAL A 295 17.51 -12.54 -9.52
CA VAL A 295 16.99 -12.96 -8.21
C VAL A 295 17.57 -12.06 -7.12
N SER A 296 16.72 -11.34 -6.41
CA SER A 296 17.09 -10.61 -5.19
C SER A 296 16.94 -11.51 -3.98
N THR A 297 17.91 -11.50 -3.07
CA THR A 297 17.87 -12.24 -1.81
C THR A 297 18.17 -11.33 -0.65
N LEU A 298 17.55 -11.58 0.50
CA LEU A 298 17.81 -10.91 1.76
C LEU A 298 18.04 -11.96 2.85
N ASN A 299 19.01 -11.71 3.73
CA ASN A 299 19.11 -12.50 4.93
C ASN A 299 17.92 -12.25 5.87
N ARG A 300 17.71 -13.09 6.87
CA ARG A 300 16.57 -13.01 7.80
C ARG A 300 16.47 -11.66 8.51
N THR A 301 17.58 -11.04 8.86
CA THR A 301 17.61 -9.71 9.50
C THR A 301 17.46 -8.55 8.53
N GLN A 302 17.33 -8.85 7.24
CA GLN A 302 17.08 -7.90 6.13
C GLN A 302 18.10 -6.75 6.06
N ASN A 303 19.35 -7.05 6.37
CA ASN A 303 20.45 -6.09 6.35
C ASN A 303 21.62 -6.51 5.44
N ASP A 304 21.44 -7.59 4.69
CA ASP A 304 22.40 -8.13 3.71
C ASP A 304 21.62 -8.52 2.45
N LEU A 305 21.72 -7.69 1.41
CA LEU A 305 21.02 -7.82 0.13
C LEU A 305 22.00 -8.27 -0.94
N HIS A 306 21.65 -9.33 -1.67
CA HIS A 306 22.33 -9.74 -2.88
C HIS A 306 21.40 -9.80 -4.08
N ILE A 307 21.91 -9.51 -5.27
CA ILE A 307 21.22 -9.76 -6.53
C ILE A 307 22.07 -10.70 -7.37
N TYR A 308 21.46 -11.79 -7.82
CA TYR A 308 22.08 -12.81 -8.66
C TYR A 308 21.49 -12.80 -10.06
N ALA A 309 22.35 -12.93 -11.07
CA ALA A 309 21.98 -13.34 -12.41
C ALA A 309 22.07 -14.86 -12.49
N VAL A 310 20.95 -15.54 -12.69
CA VAL A 310 20.84 -17.00 -12.71
C VAL A 310 20.58 -17.46 -14.13
N ASN A 311 21.37 -18.42 -14.63
CA ASN A 311 21.07 -19.06 -15.91
C ASN A 311 20.11 -20.24 -15.70
N PRO A 312 18.86 -20.20 -16.17
CA PRO A 312 17.88 -21.26 -15.92
C PRO A 312 18.26 -22.62 -16.52
N ALA A 313 19.04 -22.64 -17.60
CA ALA A 313 19.43 -23.89 -18.27
C ALA A 313 20.55 -24.63 -17.50
N THR A 314 21.51 -23.90 -16.91
CA THR A 314 22.62 -24.46 -16.13
C THR A 314 22.36 -24.42 -14.63
N THR A 315 21.34 -23.72 -14.19
CA THR A 315 21.00 -23.43 -12.78
C THR A 315 22.02 -22.57 -12.01
N GLN A 316 23.12 -22.15 -12.64
CA GLN A 316 24.21 -21.43 -11.98
C GLN A 316 23.86 -19.97 -11.74
N ALA A 317 24.17 -19.49 -10.54
CA ALA A 317 24.00 -18.10 -10.12
C ALA A 317 25.34 -17.38 -10.12
N THR A 318 25.34 -16.12 -10.60
CA THR A 318 26.47 -15.19 -10.52
C THR A 318 26.01 -13.95 -9.79
N GLU A 319 26.70 -13.56 -8.71
CA GLU A 319 26.41 -12.33 -7.99
C GLU A 319 26.74 -11.12 -8.85
N VAL A 320 25.79 -10.19 -8.95
CA VAL A 320 25.94 -8.92 -9.69
C VAL A 320 25.79 -7.70 -8.79
N TYR A 321 25.33 -7.89 -7.56
CA TYR A 321 25.24 -6.82 -6.56
C TYR A 321 25.21 -7.39 -5.15
N ALA A 322 25.86 -6.64 -4.22
CA ALA A 322 25.75 -6.88 -2.79
C ALA A 322 25.72 -5.55 -2.02
N GLU A 323 24.91 -5.48 -0.98
CA GLU A 323 24.80 -4.33 -0.07
C GLU A 323 24.57 -4.80 1.37
N GLN A 324 25.33 -4.24 2.32
CA GLN A 324 25.13 -4.46 3.75
C GLN A 324 24.78 -3.16 4.46
N SER A 325 23.97 -3.26 5.50
CA SER A 325 23.54 -2.13 6.34
C SER A 325 23.68 -2.44 7.82
N THR A 326 23.92 -1.42 8.63
CA THR A 326 23.95 -1.54 10.11
C THR A 326 22.54 -1.59 10.72
N SER A 327 21.53 -1.22 9.95
CA SER A 327 20.11 -1.39 10.24
C SER A 327 19.49 -2.27 9.15
N TRP A 328 18.19 -2.15 8.89
CA TRP A 328 17.59 -2.84 7.74
C TRP A 328 17.91 -2.15 6.40
N ILE A 329 17.79 -2.89 5.32
CA ILE A 329 17.74 -2.38 3.95
C ILE A 329 16.27 -2.20 3.58
N ASP A 330 15.90 -1.07 3.01
CA ASP A 330 14.53 -0.82 2.54
C ASP A 330 14.14 -1.83 1.44
N SER A 331 12.94 -2.40 1.53
CA SER A 331 12.46 -3.42 0.59
C SER A 331 12.46 -2.96 -0.87
N LYS A 332 12.36 -1.65 -1.12
CA LYS A 332 12.48 -1.08 -2.48
C LYS A 332 13.83 -1.39 -3.12
N SER A 333 14.91 -1.46 -2.34
CA SER A 333 16.23 -1.82 -2.87
C SER A 333 16.28 -3.23 -3.45
N ALA A 334 15.42 -4.13 -2.96
CA ALA A 334 15.29 -5.48 -3.47
C ALA A 334 14.21 -5.62 -4.56
N ASN A 335 13.11 -4.85 -4.46
CA ASN A 335 11.89 -5.04 -5.25
C ASN A 335 11.79 -4.11 -6.46
N ASP A 336 12.26 -2.86 -6.34
CA ASP A 336 12.08 -1.82 -7.37
C ASP A 336 13.25 -1.75 -8.35
N VAL A 337 13.90 -2.89 -8.62
CA VAL A 337 15.00 -2.98 -9.58
C VAL A 337 14.43 -3.07 -10.99
N MET A 338 14.91 -2.21 -11.90
CA MET A 338 14.53 -2.26 -13.32
C MET A 338 15.69 -2.71 -14.20
N TYR A 339 15.46 -3.74 -15.00
CA TYR A 339 16.44 -4.40 -15.85
C TYR A 339 16.32 -3.92 -17.30
N TYR A 340 17.49 -3.62 -17.92
CA TYR A 340 17.63 -3.16 -19.31
C TYR A 340 18.66 -4.03 -20.06
N ASP A 341 18.84 -3.82 -21.35
CA ASP A 341 19.69 -4.69 -22.20
C ASP A 341 21.12 -4.87 -21.64
N THR A 342 21.74 -3.78 -21.16
CA THR A 342 23.16 -3.77 -20.77
C THR A 342 23.42 -3.34 -19.34
N PHE A 343 22.40 -2.93 -18.61
CA PHE A 343 22.50 -2.45 -17.24
C PHE A 343 21.18 -2.65 -16.49
N PHE A 344 21.23 -2.50 -15.19
CA PHE A 344 20.04 -2.35 -14.35
C PHE A 344 20.14 -1.07 -13.50
N VAL A 345 18.99 -0.60 -13.06
CA VAL A 345 18.85 0.55 -12.16
C VAL A 345 18.15 0.09 -10.89
N MET A 346 18.69 0.43 -9.75
CA MET A 346 18.12 0.09 -8.45
C MET A 346 18.13 1.28 -7.49
N PRO A 347 17.16 1.41 -6.61
CA PRO A 347 17.20 2.34 -5.49
C PRO A 347 18.08 1.78 -4.36
N SER A 348 18.78 2.64 -3.63
CA SER A 348 19.50 2.27 -2.41
C SER A 348 19.70 3.48 -1.50
N GLU A 349 19.65 3.25 -0.19
CA GLU A 349 19.92 4.26 0.85
C GLU A 349 21.37 4.31 1.33
N LYS A 350 22.30 3.62 0.68
CA LYS A 350 23.72 3.49 1.11
C LYS A 350 24.47 4.82 1.23
N SER A 351 23.97 5.88 0.62
CA SER A 351 24.54 7.24 0.74
C SER A 351 23.84 8.11 1.79
N GLY A 352 22.90 7.55 2.58
CA GLY A 352 22.15 8.25 3.63
C GLY A 352 20.78 8.75 3.21
N TYR A 353 20.48 8.73 1.91
CA TYR A 353 19.18 9.01 1.30
C TYR A 353 18.91 8.00 0.21
N MET A 354 17.63 7.76 -0.10
CA MET A 354 17.25 6.86 -1.20
C MET A 354 17.62 7.49 -2.55
N HIS A 355 18.56 6.86 -3.26
CA HIS A 355 19.02 7.31 -4.57
C HIS A 355 19.01 6.18 -5.58
N LEU A 356 19.03 6.54 -6.88
CA LEU A 356 19.13 5.60 -8.00
C LEU A 356 20.59 5.35 -8.37
N TYR A 357 20.92 4.08 -8.57
CA TYR A 357 22.22 3.61 -9.00
C TYR A 357 22.10 2.75 -10.23
N GLN A 358 23.00 2.96 -11.20
CA GLN A 358 23.08 2.21 -12.44
C GLN A 358 24.27 1.24 -12.37
N TYR A 359 24.03 -0.05 -12.58
CA TYR A 359 25.03 -1.10 -12.58
C TYR A 359 25.04 -1.88 -13.89
N ALA A 360 26.24 -2.32 -14.31
CA ALA A 360 26.41 -3.33 -15.33
C ALA A 360 26.16 -4.74 -14.74
N TYR A 361 25.86 -5.71 -15.60
CA TYR A 361 25.61 -7.08 -15.15
C TYR A 361 26.85 -7.86 -14.70
N ASP A 362 28.06 -7.26 -14.80
CA ASP A 362 29.28 -7.75 -14.18
C ASP A 362 29.51 -7.20 -12.74
N GLY A 363 28.51 -6.52 -12.18
CA GLY A 363 28.53 -5.92 -10.84
C GLY A 363 29.21 -4.55 -10.77
N LYS A 364 29.72 -4.02 -11.87
CA LYS A 364 30.39 -2.72 -11.89
C LYS A 364 29.38 -1.58 -11.77
N LEU A 365 29.59 -0.71 -10.78
CA LEU A 365 28.86 0.56 -10.71
C LEU A 365 29.19 1.44 -11.93
N ILE A 366 28.20 1.70 -12.77
CA ILE A 366 28.33 2.64 -13.89
C ILE A 366 28.20 4.07 -13.36
N LYS A 367 27.16 4.34 -12.56
CA LYS A 367 26.90 5.69 -12.07
C LYS A 367 25.91 5.71 -10.91
N GLN A 368 26.10 6.62 -9.96
CA GLN A 368 25.02 7.12 -9.11
C GLN A 368 24.25 8.18 -9.91
N LEU A 369 22.99 7.89 -10.22
CA LEU A 369 22.14 8.73 -11.10
C LEU A 369 21.60 9.95 -10.37
N THR A 370 21.22 9.82 -9.10
CA THR A 370 20.69 10.90 -8.26
C THR A 370 21.54 11.06 -7.01
N SER A 371 21.57 12.28 -6.44
CA SER A 371 22.36 12.60 -5.26
C SER A 371 21.75 13.79 -4.50
N GLY A 372 22.27 14.09 -3.31
CA GLY A 372 21.82 15.22 -2.48
C GLY A 372 21.06 14.74 -1.25
N ASN A 373 20.27 15.64 -0.65
CA ASN A 373 19.58 15.43 0.61
C ASN A 373 18.06 15.18 0.42
N GLU A 374 17.69 14.57 -0.71
CA GLU A 374 16.32 14.26 -1.06
C GLU A 374 16.19 12.78 -1.43
N ASN A 375 15.09 12.16 -1.03
CA ASN A 375 14.84 10.75 -1.34
C ASN A 375 14.15 10.60 -2.68
N VAL A 376 14.63 9.70 -3.53
CA VAL A 376 13.83 9.15 -4.63
C VAL A 376 12.71 8.30 -4.00
N THR A 377 11.48 8.61 -4.36
CA THR A 377 10.28 7.92 -3.84
C THR A 377 9.68 6.94 -4.83
N GLU A 378 9.95 7.16 -6.13
CA GLU A 378 9.49 6.29 -7.22
C GLU A 378 10.42 6.42 -8.43
N PHE A 379 10.76 5.32 -9.08
CA PHE A 379 11.48 5.29 -10.34
C PHE A 379 10.52 4.93 -11.47
N TYR A 380 10.29 5.84 -12.40
CA TYR A 380 9.34 5.65 -13.50
C TYR A 380 9.92 4.90 -14.70
N GLY A 381 11.27 4.86 -14.84
CA GLY A 381 11.95 4.15 -15.89
C GLY A 381 12.93 5.00 -16.70
N TYR A 382 13.43 4.38 -17.78
CA TYR A 382 14.46 4.92 -18.67
C TYR A 382 13.95 5.10 -20.10
N ASP A 383 14.04 6.31 -20.60
CA ASP A 383 13.82 6.62 -22.01
C ASP A 383 15.11 6.33 -22.81
N LYS A 384 15.13 5.23 -23.53
CA LYS A 384 16.26 4.79 -24.37
C LYS A 384 16.60 5.78 -25.47
N ALA A 385 15.58 6.45 -26.05
CA ALA A 385 15.77 7.40 -27.16
C ALA A 385 16.45 8.71 -26.70
N ARG A 386 16.06 9.22 -25.55
CA ARG A 386 16.63 10.45 -24.96
C ARG A 386 17.79 10.19 -24.00
N LYS A 387 18.00 8.93 -23.59
CA LYS A 387 18.95 8.52 -22.56
C LYS A 387 18.69 9.24 -21.23
N GLN A 388 17.42 9.29 -20.81
CA GLN A 388 16.97 9.97 -19.58
C GLN A 388 16.26 8.99 -18.65
N PHE A 389 16.51 9.14 -17.36
CA PHE A 389 15.88 8.41 -16.28
C PHE A 389 14.86 9.34 -15.60
N PHE A 390 13.62 8.88 -15.42
CA PHE A 390 12.51 9.63 -14.85
C PHE A 390 12.18 9.09 -13.46
N TYR A 391 12.01 9.99 -12.49
CA TYR A 391 11.76 9.61 -11.11
C TYR A 391 10.94 10.68 -10.37
N GLN A 392 10.32 10.25 -9.26
CA GLN A 392 9.76 11.16 -8.26
C GLN A 392 10.76 11.25 -7.10
N ARG A 393 10.87 12.41 -6.50
CA ARG A 393 11.62 12.62 -5.26
C ARG A 393 10.87 13.49 -4.26
N THR A 394 11.35 13.51 -3.04
CA THR A 394 10.97 14.53 -2.06
C THR A 394 11.45 15.90 -2.52
N ASN A 395 10.76 16.96 -2.10
CA ASN A 395 11.18 18.36 -2.24
C ASN A 395 10.97 19.02 -0.87
N GLY A 396 11.96 18.90 -0.01
CA GLY A 396 11.76 18.89 1.43
C GLY A 396 10.83 17.74 1.85
N PRO A 397 10.69 17.45 3.14
CA PRO A 397 9.94 16.25 3.59
C PRO A 397 8.46 16.27 3.18
N LEU A 398 7.85 17.45 3.00
CA LEU A 398 6.40 17.59 2.82
C LEU A 398 5.94 17.44 1.36
N ASN A 399 6.79 17.74 0.38
CA ASN A 399 6.39 17.78 -1.02
C ASN A 399 6.97 16.63 -1.84
N ARG A 400 6.38 16.38 -3.01
CA ARG A 400 6.87 15.43 -4.01
C ARG A 400 6.91 16.11 -5.37
N MET A 401 8.00 15.92 -6.11
CA MET A 401 8.15 16.42 -7.47
C MET A 401 8.71 15.35 -8.42
N VAL A 402 8.46 15.53 -9.70
CA VAL A 402 8.94 14.65 -10.77
C VAL A 402 10.09 15.32 -11.49
N GLU A 403 11.16 14.57 -11.69
CA GLU A 403 12.37 15.00 -12.40
C GLU A 403 12.84 13.93 -13.39
N SER A 404 13.75 14.35 -14.24
CA SER A 404 14.56 13.44 -15.04
C SER A 404 16.05 13.76 -14.89
N VAL A 405 16.90 12.75 -15.05
CA VAL A 405 18.36 12.91 -15.11
C VAL A 405 18.89 12.21 -16.36
N ASP A 406 19.80 12.88 -17.09
CA ASP A 406 20.43 12.30 -18.27
C ASP A 406 21.72 11.52 -17.91
N ALA A 407 22.29 10.84 -18.91
CA ALA A 407 23.54 10.09 -18.75
C ALA A 407 24.73 10.97 -18.30
N ALA A 408 24.72 12.27 -18.60
CA ALA A 408 25.74 13.23 -18.15
C ALA A 408 25.52 13.65 -16.68
N GLY A 409 24.33 13.44 -16.12
CA GLY A 409 23.97 13.84 -14.76
C GLY A 409 23.25 15.18 -14.68
N LYS A 410 22.80 15.71 -15.81
CA LYS A 410 21.99 16.92 -15.84
C LYS A 410 20.57 16.59 -15.40
N VAL A 411 20.15 17.17 -14.29
CA VAL A 411 18.79 17.07 -13.77
C VAL A 411 17.90 18.12 -14.47
N THR A 412 16.67 17.69 -14.80
CA THR A 412 15.63 18.56 -15.37
C THR A 412 14.33 18.35 -14.60
N ALA A 413 13.78 19.42 -14.04
CA ALA A 413 12.47 19.39 -13.40
C ALA A 413 11.37 19.19 -14.46
N ILE A 414 10.50 18.21 -14.22
CA ILE A 414 9.30 17.91 -15.03
C ILE A 414 8.09 18.60 -14.41
N THR A 415 8.07 18.71 -13.08
CA THR A 415 7.08 19.46 -12.31
C THR A 415 7.77 20.42 -11.37
N ASP A 416 7.07 21.48 -10.96
CA ASP A 416 7.57 22.50 -10.05
C ASP A 416 6.46 23.00 -9.11
N GLY A 417 6.86 23.66 -8.04
CA GLY A 417 5.97 24.22 -7.04
C GLY A 417 5.69 23.29 -5.85
N ASP A 418 4.94 23.83 -4.89
CA ASP A 418 4.59 23.15 -3.63
C ASP A 418 3.40 22.22 -3.84
N GLY A 419 3.48 21.06 -3.23
CA GLY A 419 2.46 20.02 -3.28
C GLY A 419 3.03 18.64 -3.58
N THR A 420 2.15 17.72 -3.89
CA THR A 420 2.50 16.34 -4.25
C THR A 420 2.19 16.09 -5.72
N TYR A 421 3.23 15.86 -6.49
CA TYR A 421 3.17 15.52 -7.91
C TYR A 421 3.56 14.05 -8.11
N SER A 422 2.83 13.35 -8.98
CA SER A 422 3.23 12.06 -9.54
C SER A 422 2.96 12.02 -11.04
N ALA A 423 3.57 11.08 -11.74
CA ALA A 423 3.45 10.94 -13.19
C ALA A 423 3.20 9.48 -13.59
N LYS A 424 2.36 9.25 -14.57
CA LYS A 424 2.22 7.97 -15.25
C LYS A 424 2.62 8.17 -16.71
N PHE A 425 3.84 7.76 -17.04
CA PHE A 425 4.41 7.92 -18.39
C PHE A 425 3.83 6.90 -19.35
N ASN A 426 3.69 7.32 -20.61
CA ASN A 426 3.43 6.42 -21.73
C ASN A 426 4.68 5.59 -22.10
N SER A 427 4.54 4.63 -23.00
CA SER A 427 5.60 3.67 -23.34
C SER A 427 6.89 4.27 -23.90
N ASN A 428 6.83 5.45 -24.51
CA ASN A 428 7.98 6.15 -25.11
C ASN A 428 8.35 7.48 -24.40
N PHE A 429 7.86 7.69 -23.18
CA PHE A 429 8.11 8.88 -22.36
C PHE A 429 7.80 10.23 -23.05
N LYS A 430 6.96 10.25 -24.07
CA LYS A 430 6.57 11.48 -24.77
C LYS A 430 5.47 12.24 -24.05
N TYR A 431 4.56 11.51 -23.41
CA TYR A 431 3.44 12.02 -22.64
C TYR A 431 3.41 11.39 -21.24
N TYR A 432 2.81 12.11 -20.30
CA TYR A 432 2.47 11.55 -19.00
C TYR A 432 1.15 12.12 -18.49
N ILE A 433 0.44 11.31 -17.71
CA ILE A 433 -0.67 11.75 -16.88
C ILE A 433 -0.07 12.26 -15.58
N ARG A 434 -0.21 13.56 -15.33
CA ARG A 434 0.19 14.18 -14.07
C ARG A 434 -0.95 14.07 -13.08
N THR A 435 -0.66 13.59 -11.87
CA THR A 435 -1.51 13.77 -10.69
C THR A 435 -0.88 14.84 -9.83
N PHE A 436 -1.68 15.79 -9.37
CA PHE A 436 -1.26 16.87 -8.48
C PHE A 436 -2.29 17.09 -7.38
N SER A 437 -1.83 17.33 -6.16
CA SER A 437 -2.63 17.88 -5.07
C SER A 437 -1.78 18.64 -4.07
N SER A 438 -2.42 19.46 -3.24
CA SER A 438 -1.83 20.04 -2.04
C SER A 438 -2.84 19.99 -0.91
N GLN A 439 -2.48 20.41 0.30
CA GLN A 439 -3.44 20.47 1.40
C GLN A 439 -4.67 21.36 1.12
N ARG A 440 -4.59 22.25 0.12
CA ARG A 440 -5.67 23.18 -0.26
C ARG A 440 -6.28 22.89 -1.63
N ILE A 441 -5.66 22.01 -2.41
CA ILE A 441 -6.08 21.70 -3.79
C ILE A 441 -6.34 20.19 -3.87
N PRO A 442 -7.61 19.77 -4.13
CA PRO A 442 -7.94 18.38 -4.38
C PRO A 442 -7.18 17.80 -5.57
N ASN A 443 -7.16 16.48 -5.67
CA ASN A 443 -6.46 15.80 -6.77
C ASN A 443 -6.90 16.32 -8.13
N GLN A 444 -5.91 16.69 -8.94
CA GLN A 444 -6.08 17.12 -10.32
C GLN A 444 -5.30 16.19 -11.25
N TYR A 445 -5.93 15.84 -12.36
CA TYR A 445 -5.38 14.94 -13.37
C TYR A 445 -5.36 15.64 -14.71
N ALA A 446 -4.21 15.70 -15.36
CA ALA A 446 -4.06 16.30 -16.67
C ALA A 446 -2.93 15.61 -17.45
N ILE A 447 -3.03 15.62 -18.77
CA ILE A 447 -2.00 15.12 -19.67
C ILE A 447 -1.02 16.24 -20.01
N TYR A 448 0.26 15.92 -19.89
CA TYR A 448 1.38 16.77 -20.25
C TYR A 448 2.28 16.05 -21.26
N ASN A 449 2.97 16.82 -22.10
CA ASN A 449 4.14 16.27 -22.76
C ASN A 449 5.38 16.35 -21.85
N VAL A 450 6.41 15.60 -22.17
CA VAL A 450 7.63 15.51 -21.36
C VAL A 450 8.38 16.86 -21.21
N ASN A 451 8.11 17.84 -22.07
CA ASN A 451 8.67 19.19 -21.97
C ASN A 451 7.87 20.10 -21.02
N GLY A 452 6.93 19.58 -20.26
CA GLY A 452 6.13 20.30 -19.28
C GLY A 452 4.92 21.05 -19.86
N LYS A 453 4.66 20.98 -21.19
CA LYS A 453 3.49 21.65 -21.78
C LYS A 453 2.23 20.80 -21.56
N LYS A 454 1.21 21.41 -20.95
CA LYS A 454 -0.11 20.78 -20.79
C LYS A 454 -0.74 20.51 -22.16
N VAL A 455 -1.23 19.29 -22.34
CA VAL A 455 -1.94 18.86 -23.54
C VAL A 455 -3.45 18.99 -23.34
N ARG A 456 -3.99 18.43 -22.25
CA ARG A 456 -5.41 18.55 -21.87
C ARG A 456 -5.64 18.20 -20.40
N ASP A 457 -6.73 18.70 -19.87
CA ASP A 457 -7.21 18.29 -18.56
C ASP A 457 -7.98 16.96 -18.66
N LEU A 458 -7.91 16.13 -17.60
CA LEU A 458 -8.73 14.92 -17.45
C LEU A 458 -9.80 15.15 -16.39
N GLU A 459 -9.38 15.50 -15.16
CA GLU A 459 -10.27 15.81 -14.04
C GLU A 459 -9.59 16.85 -13.14
N LEU A 460 -10.24 17.97 -12.92
CA LEU A 460 -9.70 19.07 -12.09
C LEU A 460 -10.42 19.23 -10.75
N ASN A 461 -11.47 18.44 -10.50
CA ASN A 461 -12.24 18.46 -9.27
C ASN A 461 -12.72 19.86 -8.84
N ARG A 462 -13.14 20.71 -9.79
CA ARG A 462 -13.49 22.12 -9.52
C ARG A 462 -14.69 22.24 -8.60
N GLU A 463 -15.79 21.54 -8.90
CA GLU A 463 -17.01 21.55 -8.07
C GLU A 463 -16.74 21.01 -6.67
N PHE A 464 -15.94 19.94 -6.59
CA PHE A 464 -15.48 19.40 -5.32
C PHE A 464 -14.65 20.44 -4.55
N ALA A 465 -13.72 21.11 -5.21
CA ALA A 465 -12.90 22.16 -4.60
C ALA A 465 -13.76 23.30 -4.05
N GLU A 466 -14.72 23.83 -4.84
CA GLU A 466 -15.62 24.92 -4.40
C GLU A 466 -16.36 24.56 -3.11
N LYS A 467 -16.80 23.31 -2.97
CA LYS A 467 -17.53 22.85 -1.79
C LYS A 467 -16.61 22.61 -0.56
N TYR A 468 -15.47 21.97 -0.76
CA TYR A 468 -14.65 21.44 0.36
C TYR A 468 -13.39 22.22 0.67
N THR A 469 -13.06 23.28 -0.09
CA THR A 469 -12.04 24.25 0.27
C THR A 469 -12.63 25.56 0.80
N ALA A 470 -13.96 25.61 0.95
CA ALA A 470 -14.65 26.77 1.50
C ALA A 470 -14.20 27.09 2.93
N PRO A 471 -14.27 28.35 3.38
CA PRO A 471 -13.91 28.73 4.75
C PRO A 471 -14.75 28.04 5.84
N THR A 472 -15.86 27.43 5.45
CA THR A 472 -16.75 26.65 6.33
C THR A 472 -16.27 25.22 6.60
N VAL A 473 -15.17 24.80 5.98
CA VAL A 473 -14.53 23.48 6.20
C VAL A 473 -13.21 23.72 6.91
N PRO A 474 -12.93 23.02 8.04
CA PRO A 474 -11.65 23.12 8.71
C PRO A 474 -10.48 22.70 7.80
N HIS A 475 -9.32 23.31 7.98
CA HIS A 475 -8.15 23.06 7.14
C HIS A 475 -6.91 22.77 7.96
N ARG A 476 -5.98 22.03 7.37
CA ARG A 476 -4.67 21.74 7.95
C ARG A 476 -3.76 22.96 7.87
N GLU A 477 -3.07 23.25 8.94
CA GLU A 477 -2.01 24.25 9.05
C GLU A 477 -0.73 23.55 9.46
N PHE A 478 0.36 23.65 8.68
CA PHE A 478 1.63 23.01 9.01
C PHE A 478 2.26 23.69 10.22
N ILE A 479 2.85 22.87 11.08
CA ILE A 479 3.62 23.28 12.25
C ILE A 479 4.96 22.54 12.30
N THR A 480 5.87 23.05 13.10
CA THR A 480 7.13 22.37 13.45
C THR A 480 7.19 22.22 14.97
N VAL A 481 7.52 21.02 15.43
CA VAL A 481 7.70 20.69 16.84
C VAL A 481 9.16 20.31 17.09
N GLU A 482 9.75 20.79 18.16
CA GLU A 482 11.11 20.40 18.56
C GLU A 482 11.06 19.25 19.58
N SER A 483 11.87 18.22 19.35
CA SER A 483 12.05 17.07 20.24
C SER A 483 13.50 16.59 20.18
N ASP A 484 14.20 16.56 21.31
CA ASP A 484 15.58 16.08 21.43
C ASP A 484 16.55 16.62 20.34
N GLY A 485 16.38 17.90 19.97
CA GLY A 485 17.20 18.56 18.95
C GLY A 485 16.74 18.29 17.50
N TYR A 486 15.70 17.50 17.29
CA TYR A 486 15.08 17.29 15.97
C TYR A 486 13.91 18.26 15.74
N LYS A 487 13.78 18.75 14.51
CA LYS A 487 12.60 19.46 14.03
C LYS A 487 11.67 18.46 13.38
N LEU A 488 10.50 18.25 14.00
CA LEU A 488 9.46 17.32 13.54
C LEU A 488 8.40 18.09 12.76
N ASN A 489 7.96 17.54 11.66
CA ASN A 489 6.88 18.11 10.86
C ASN A 489 5.53 17.69 11.44
N GLY A 490 4.59 18.63 11.49
CA GLY A 490 3.24 18.38 11.95
C GLY A 490 2.21 19.24 11.22
N TYR A 491 0.96 19.01 11.52
CA TYR A 491 -0.13 19.91 11.19
C TYR A 491 -1.13 20.00 12.34
N ILE A 492 -1.90 21.09 12.36
CA ILE A 492 -3.07 21.25 13.20
C ILE A 492 -4.28 21.56 12.33
N ILE A 493 -5.47 21.17 12.82
CA ILE A 493 -6.77 21.52 12.27
C ILE A 493 -7.56 22.18 13.40
N LYS A 494 -7.97 23.44 13.19
CA LYS A 494 -8.75 24.22 14.16
C LYS A 494 -10.24 24.18 13.78
N PRO A 495 -11.15 24.34 14.75
CA PRO A 495 -12.56 24.61 14.45
C PRO A 495 -12.75 25.78 13.50
N VAL A 496 -13.81 25.77 12.70
CA VAL A 496 -14.13 26.89 11.77
C VAL A 496 -14.39 28.19 12.51
N ASP A 497 -15.04 28.11 13.68
CA ASP A 497 -15.35 29.22 14.58
C ASP A 497 -14.28 29.43 15.66
N PHE A 498 -13.02 29.13 15.32
CA PHE A 498 -11.90 29.23 16.24
C PHE A 498 -11.77 30.64 16.84
N ASP A 499 -11.78 30.70 18.17
CA ASP A 499 -11.56 31.91 18.95
C ASP A 499 -10.26 31.77 19.80
N PRO A 500 -9.22 32.56 19.53
CA PRO A 500 -7.93 32.44 20.23
C PRO A 500 -8.02 32.72 21.76
N ASN A 501 -9.14 33.24 22.23
CA ASN A 501 -9.37 33.50 23.65
C ASN A 501 -10.06 32.33 24.38
N LYS A 502 -10.52 31.32 23.65
CA LYS A 502 -11.10 30.09 24.20
C LYS A 502 -10.04 29.01 24.39
N LYS A 503 -10.34 28.05 25.25
CA LYS A 503 -9.53 26.83 25.41
C LYS A 503 -10.20 25.66 24.73
N TYR A 504 -9.42 24.93 23.93
CA TYR A 504 -9.90 23.77 23.16
C TYR A 504 -9.20 22.50 23.61
N PRO A 505 -9.93 21.38 23.74
CA PRO A 505 -9.32 20.06 23.87
C PRO A 505 -8.64 19.67 22.57
N VAL A 506 -7.59 18.82 22.66
CA VAL A 506 -6.80 18.37 21.52
C VAL A 506 -6.92 16.86 21.35
N ILE A 507 -7.03 16.41 20.13
CA ILE A 507 -6.85 15.01 19.74
C ILE A 507 -5.58 14.91 18.89
N MET A 508 -4.55 14.24 19.43
CA MET A 508 -3.33 13.89 18.71
C MET A 508 -3.59 12.64 17.88
N GLN A 509 -3.60 12.77 16.55
CA GLN A 509 -3.66 11.63 15.63
C GLN A 509 -2.25 11.29 15.19
N GLN A 510 -1.88 10.02 15.13
CA GLN A 510 -0.58 9.59 14.66
C GLN A 510 -0.61 8.14 14.14
N TYR A 511 0.41 7.77 13.36
CA TYR A 511 0.72 6.40 13.00
C TYR A 511 2.10 6.00 13.54
N SER A 512 3.12 6.81 13.28
CA SER A 512 4.50 6.71 13.78
C SER A 512 5.32 5.50 13.30
N GLY A 513 4.75 4.59 12.52
CA GLY A 513 5.46 3.39 12.04
C GLY A 513 6.67 3.71 11.18
N PRO A 514 7.74 2.89 11.22
CA PRO A 514 8.97 3.13 10.46
C PRO A 514 8.70 3.31 8.97
N GLY A 515 9.30 4.36 8.38
CA GLY A 515 9.12 4.71 6.97
C GLY A 515 7.76 5.30 6.60
N SER A 516 6.76 5.28 7.50
CA SER A 516 5.45 5.90 7.25
C SER A 516 5.53 7.43 7.27
N GLN A 517 4.60 8.10 6.60
CA GLN A 517 4.51 9.57 6.63
C GLN A 517 3.06 10.02 6.58
N GLN A 518 2.61 10.74 7.62
CA GLN A 518 1.27 11.29 7.72
C GLN A 518 1.22 12.77 7.34
N VAL A 519 2.30 13.50 7.57
CA VAL A 519 2.40 14.95 7.34
C VAL A 519 2.97 15.21 5.95
N LEU A 520 2.07 15.44 5.00
CA LEU A 520 2.37 15.68 3.59
C LEU A 520 1.58 16.89 3.06
N ASN A 521 2.16 17.64 2.15
CA ASN A 521 1.46 18.63 1.36
C ASN A 521 0.68 17.95 0.22
N LYS A 522 -0.37 17.24 0.64
CA LYS A 522 -1.25 16.45 -0.22
C LYS A 522 -2.68 16.66 0.25
N TRP A 523 -3.64 16.57 -0.67
CA TRP A 523 -5.05 16.63 -0.31
C TRP A 523 -5.44 15.48 0.61
N SER A 524 -6.09 15.82 1.67
CA SER A 524 -6.77 14.88 2.57
C SER A 524 -7.96 15.60 3.20
N LEU A 525 -9.08 14.89 3.27
CA LEU A 525 -10.30 15.32 3.93
C LEU A 525 -10.97 14.05 4.46
N ASP A 526 -11.12 13.97 5.78
CA ASP A 526 -11.65 12.78 6.43
C ASP A 526 -12.32 13.12 7.79
N TRP A 527 -12.44 12.14 8.67
CA TRP A 527 -13.01 12.30 10.01
C TRP A 527 -12.36 13.44 10.83
N GLN A 528 -11.11 13.79 10.56
CA GLN A 528 -10.34 14.80 11.32
C GLN A 528 -11.00 16.19 11.20
N GLU A 529 -11.35 16.58 9.99
CA GLU A 529 -12.01 17.84 9.72
C GLU A 529 -13.39 17.88 10.39
N TYR A 530 -14.13 16.74 10.37
CA TYR A 530 -15.40 16.66 11.10
C TYR A 530 -15.23 16.80 12.62
N PHE A 531 -14.24 16.13 13.20
CA PHE A 531 -14.00 16.25 14.66
C PHE A 531 -13.60 17.67 15.04
N ALA A 532 -12.92 18.40 14.17
CA ALA A 532 -12.63 19.81 14.38
C ALA A 532 -13.93 20.64 14.44
N THR A 533 -14.96 20.36 13.62
CA THR A 533 -16.27 21.03 13.72
C THR A 533 -16.99 20.72 15.03
N GLN A 534 -16.58 19.68 15.76
CA GLN A 534 -17.14 19.28 17.04
C GLN A 534 -16.43 19.94 18.24
N GLY A 535 -15.58 20.95 17.98
CA GLY A 535 -14.91 21.75 19.00
C GLY A 535 -13.57 21.18 19.49
N PHE A 536 -12.95 20.28 18.72
CA PHE A 536 -11.59 19.81 18.97
C PHE A 536 -10.57 20.52 18.11
N ILE A 537 -9.36 20.69 18.59
CA ILE A 537 -8.19 20.86 17.76
C ILE A 537 -7.64 19.45 17.44
N ILE A 538 -7.40 19.16 16.17
CA ILE A 538 -6.74 17.93 15.76
C ILE A 538 -5.29 18.26 15.47
N ALA A 539 -4.36 17.43 15.92
CA ALA A 539 -2.94 17.58 15.63
C ALA A 539 -2.34 16.25 15.20
N CYS A 540 -1.35 16.31 14.29
CA CYS A 540 -0.57 15.17 13.87
C CYS A 540 0.89 15.59 13.75
N VAL A 541 1.81 14.76 14.24
CA VAL A 541 3.26 14.99 14.16
C VAL A 541 3.95 13.70 13.74
N ASP A 542 4.76 13.77 12.69
CA ASP A 542 5.64 12.68 12.26
C ASP A 542 6.93 12.74 13.08
N GLY A 543 7.07 11.81 14.02
CA GLY A 543 8.25 11.65 14.87
C GLY A 543 9.41 10.92 14.19
N ARG A 544 10.49 10.71 14.95
CA ARG A 544 11.62 9.88 14.52
C ARG A 544 11.16 8.47 14.13
N GLY A 545 11.82 7.89 13.14
CA GLY A 545 11.40 6.62 12.52
C GLY A 545 10.59 6.80 11.25
N THR A 546 9.85 7.92 11.11
CA THR A 546 8.99 8.16 9.94
C THR A 546 9.76 8.49 8.67
N GLY A 547 9.11 8.37 7.52
CA GLY A 547 9.70 8.50 6.19
C GLY A 547 9.87 9.93 5.68
N GLY A 548 10.38 10.04 4.44
CA GLY A 548 10.60 11.33 3.76
C GLY A 548 11.82 12.10 4.26
N ARG A 549 12.64 11.49 5.10
CA ARG A 549 13.85 12.03 5.73
C ARG A 549 15.05 11.13 5.45
N GLU A 550 16.22 11.55 5.94
CA GLU A 550 17.47 10.77 5.87
C GLU A 550 17.38 9.41 6.60
N LYS A 551 18.19 8.46 6.15
CA LYS A 551 18.26 7.10 6.72
C LYS A 551 18.52 7.13 8.24
N ALA A 552 19.35 8.02 8.72
CA ALA A 552 19.67 8.16 10.15
C ALA A 552 18.45 8.53 10.98
N PHE A 553 17.56 9.40 10.47
CA PHE A 553 16.31 9.77 11.14
C PHE A 553 15.33 8.59 11.19
N GLN A 554 15.26 7.80 10.13
CA GLN A 554 14.39 6.62 10.08
C GLN A 554 14.92 5.49 10.95
N SER A 555 16.21 5.20 10.90
CA SER A 555 16.79 4.01 11.54
C SER A 555 17.10 4.17 13.02
N VAL A 556 16.90 5.36 13.62
CA VAL A 556 17.12 5.57 15.06
C VAL A 556 16.25 4.65 15.93
N VAL A 557 15.11 4.20 15.42
CA VAL A 557 14.17 3.28 16.08
C VAL A 557 14.59 1.79 15.98
N TYR A 558 15.65 1.49 15.22
CA TYR A 558 16.11 0.11 15.02
C TYR A 558 16.44 -0.56 16.35
N GLN A 559 15.85 -1.73 16.59
CA GLN A 559 15.87 -2.52 17.80
C GLN A 559 15.21 -1.84 19.04
N LYS A 560 14.49 -0.74 18.84
CA LYS A 560 13.95 0.11 19.92
C LYS A 560 12.58 0.70 19.56
N LEU A 561 11.76 -0.04 18.83
CA LEU A 561 10.41 0.42 18.46
C LEU A 561 9.62 0.89 19.69
N GLY A 562 8.86 1.97 19.54
CA GLY A 562 8.05 2.62 20.58
C GLY A 562 8.82 3.55 21.50
N LYS A 563 10.15 3.54 21.50
CA LYS A 563 10.94 4.38 22.41
C LYS A 563 10.99 5.84 21.95
N TYR A 564 11.51 6.07 20.75
CA TYR A 564 11.71 7.43 20.25
C TYR A 564 10.41 8.03 19.73
N GLU A 565 9.54 7.21 19.19
CA GLU A 565 8.19 7.57 18.77
C GLU A 565 7.40 8.16 19.94
N SER A 566 7.39 7.47 21.09
CA SER A 566 6.69 7.97 22.30
C SER A 566 7.30 9.24 22.86
N ILE A 567 8.62 9.37 22.86
CA ILE A 567 9.29 10.62 23.27
C ILE A 567 8.81 11.78 22.40
N ASP A 568 8.74 11.57 21.09
CA ASP A 568 8.35 12.59 20.12
C ASP A 568 6.85 12.92 20.23
N GLN A 569 5.97 11.92 20.42
CA GLN A 569 4.54 12.16 20.63
C GLN A 569 4.25 12.89 21.94
N ILE A 570 5.00 12.60 23.00
CA ILE A 570 4.91 13.34 24.27
C ILE A 570 5.43 14.79 24.11
N ALA A 571 6.52 14.99 23.37
CA ALA A 571 7.01 16.33 23.06
C ALA A 571 5.99 17.13 22.25
N ALA A 572 5.32 16.48 21.29
CA ALA A 572 4.26 17.10 20.51
C ALA A 572 3.04 17.48 21.39
N ALA A 573 2.64 16.62 22.32
CA ALA A 573 1.57 16.94 23.27
C ALA A 573 1.95 18.14 24.18
N LYS A 574 3.20 18.20 24.66
CA LYS A 574 3.70 19.34 25.43
C LYS A 574 3.73 20.63 24.62
N TYR A 575 4.13 20.56 23.35
CA TYR A 575 4.05 21.69 22.44
C TYR A 575 2.59 22.18 22.30
N MET A 576 1.63 21.27 22.06
CA MET A 576 0.23 21.64 22.02
C MET A 576 -0.25 22.26 23.33
N ALA A 577 0.12 21.69 24.49
CA ALA A 577 -0.22 22.21 25.82
C ALA A 577 0.31 23.63 26.09
N SER A 578 1.40 24.02 25.44
CA SER A 578 2.00 25.36 25.54
C SER A 578 1.24 26.45 24.78
N LEU A 579 0.37 26.09 23.86
CA LEU A 579 -0.38 27.05 23.04
C LEU A 579 -1.48 27.72 23.86
N PRO A 580 -1.63 29.06 23.76
CA PRO A 580 -2.53 29.82 24.61
C PRO A 580 -4.00 29.43 24.53
N TYR A 581 -4.41 28.82 23.42
CA TYR A 581 -5.77 28.39 23.13
C TYR A 581 -6.02 26.90 23.38
N VAL A 582 -5.05 26.17 23.97
CA VAL A 582 -5.20 24.73 24.25
C VAL A 582 -5.53 24.50 25.71
N ASP A 583 -6.48 23.62 25.98
CA ASP A 583 -6.72 23.08 27.32
C ASP A 583 -5.71 21.95 27.59
N ALA A 584 -4.62 22.29 28.26
CA ALA A 584 -3.50 21.39 28.51
C ALA A 584 -3.86 20.15 29.34
N LYS A 585 -5.01 20.14 30.04
CA LYS A 585 -5.49 18.96 30.77
C LYS A 585 -6.35 18.01 29.96
N HIS A 586 -6.76 18.44 28.77
CA HIS A 586 -7.68 17.70 27.90
C HIS A 586 -7.05 17.42 26.53
N ILE A 587 -5.90 16.74 26.55
CA ILE A 587 -5.19 16.24 25.36
C ILE A 587 -5.35 14.73 25.31
N GLY A 588 -5.87 14.21 24.21
CA GLY A 588 -5.98 12.78 23.92
C GLY A 588 -5.07 12.35 22.77
N ILE A 589 -4.85 11.05 22.64
CA ILE A 589 -4.10 10.42 21.54
C ILE A 589 -4.90 9.29 20.95
N TRP A 590 -4.79 9.07 19.62
CA TRP A 590 -5.35 7.89 19.00
C TRP A 590 -4.54 7.46 17.79
N GLY A 591 -4.69 6.19 17.46
CA GLY A 591 -4.18 5.64 16.24
C GLY A 591 -4.69 4.23 15.96
N TRP A 592 -4.37 3.74 14.77
CA TRP A 592 -4.77 2.44 14.25
C TRP A 592 -3.54 1.62 13.91
N SER A 593 -3.56 0.29 14.16
CA SER A 593 -2.46 -0.62 13.86
C SER A 593 -1.19 -0.21 14.63
N TYR A 594 -0.10 0.12 13.94
CA TYR A 594 1.09 0.71 14.58
C TYR A 594 0.71 1.99 15.37
N GLY A 595 -0.19 2.80 14.85
CA GLY A 595 -0.68 3.97 15.57
C GLY A 595 -1.44 3.61 16.85
N GLY A 596 -2.15 2.49 16.86
CA GLY A 596 -2.77 1.94 18.08
C GLY A 596 -1.72 1.48 19.09
N TYR A 597 -0.68 0.81 18.62
CA TYR A 597 0.50 0.45 19.40
C TYR A 597 1.15 1.70 20.02
N GLU A 598 1.42 2.71 19.21
CA GLU A 598 2.07 3.93 19.69
C GLU A 598 1.17 4.75 20.65
N ALA A 599 -0.14 4.74 20.46
CA ALA A 599 -1.05 5.34 21.43
C ALA A 599 -0.92 4.68 22.82
N LEU A 600 -0.86 3.35 22.87
CA LEU A 600 -0.65 2.62 24.12
C LEU A 600 0.75 2.85 24.71
N MET A 601 1.79 2.88 23.88
CA MET A 601 3.16 3.18 24.31
C MET A 601 3.28 4.59 24.87
N ALA A 602 2.80 5.61 24.15
CA ALA A 602 2.85 7.00 24.58
C ALA A 602 2.09 7.22 25.90
N MET A 603 0.91 6.59 26.09
CA MET A 603 0.15 6.65 27.34
C MET A 603 0.83 5.97 28.53
N SER A 604 1.71 5.00 28.26
CA SER A 604 2.44 4.23 29.29
C SER A 604 3.87 4.72 29.53
N THR A 605 4.34 5.70 28.74
CA THR A 605 5.70 6.23 28.85
C THR A 605 5.80 7.31 29.93
N PRO A 606 6.87 7.33 30.75
CA PRO A 606 7.07 8.39 31.76
C PRO A 606 7.06 9.78 31.15
N GLY A 607 6.37 10.71 31.80
CA GLY A 607 6.20 12.09 31.34
C GLY A 607 5.01 12.30 30.39
N SER A 608 4.23 11.25 30.16
CA SER A 608 2.93 11.33 29.49
C SER A 608 1.87 11.98 30.38
N ASP A 609 1.13 12.91 29.78
CA ASP A 609 -0.01 13.61 30.41
C ASP A 609 -1.28 13.49 29.54
N TYR A 610 -1.37 12.44 28.69
CA TYR A 610 -2.58 12.17 27.92
C TYR A 610 -3.75 11.82 28.84
N ALA A 611 -4.85 12.58 28.73
CA ALA A 611 -6.06 12.38 29.52
C ALA A 611 -6.89 11.18 29.01
N ALA A 612 -6.83 10.90 27.72
CA ALA A 612 -7.57 9.82 27.09
C ALA A 612 -6.83 9.30 25.85
N GLY A 613 -7.02 8.01 25.53
CA GLY A 613 -6.48 7.42 24.30
C GLY A 613 -7.40 6.40 23.66
N VAL A 614 -7.30 6.30 22.34
CA VAL A 614 -8.00 5.28 21.54
C VAL A 614 -6.97 4.47 20.78
N ALA A 615 -6.97 3.16 20.97
CA ALA A 615 -6.12 2.22 20.29
C ALA A 615 -6.97 1.25 19.44
N ILE A 616 -6.85 1.34 18.11
CA ILE A 616 -7.58 0.47 17.20
C ILE A 616 -6.63 -0.57 16.62
N ALA A 617 -7.00 -1.86 16.74
CA ALA A 617 -6.23 -2.99 16.27
C ALA A 617 -4.72 -2.88 16.62
N PRO A 618 -4.37 -2.63 17.90
CA PRO A 618 -3.01 -2.34 18.30
C PRO A 618 -2.13 -3.59 18.36
N VAL A 619 -0.88 -3.47 17.94
CA VAL A 619 0.17 -4.37 18.41
C VAL A 619 0.40 -4.08 19.88
N THR A 620 0.48 -5.11 20.73
CA THR A 620 0.78 -4.96 22.17
C THR A 620 2.07 -5.66 22.58
N SER A 621 2.53 -6.57 21.72
CA SER A 621 3.86 -7.18 21.80
C SER A 621 4.31 -7.56 20.41
N TRP A 622 5.50 -7.17 20.02
CA TRP A 622 6.11 -7.54 18.73
C TRP A 622 6.35 -9.05 18.61
N LYS A 623 6.31 -9.81 19.70
CA LYS A 623 6.33 -11.29 19.70
C LYS A 623 5.07 -11.91 19.07
N PHE A 624 4.00 -11.16 18.92
CA PHE A 624 2.73 -11.60 18.33
C PHE A 624 2.57 -11.15 16.88
N TYR A 625 3.56 -10.43 16.34
CA TYR A 625 3.53 -9.94 14.98
C TYR A 625 4.46 -10.76 14.09
N ASP A 626 4.29 -10.65 12.76
CA ASP A 626 5.00 -11.48 11.80
C ASP A 626 6.52 -11.28 11.82
N THR A 627 7.23 -12.30 11.31
CA THR A 627 8.69 -12.33 11.25
C THR A 627 9.28 -11.23 10.39
N ILE A 628 8.79 -11.05 9.15
CA ILE A 628 9.41 -10.14 8.20
C ILE A 628 9.37 -8.70 8.69
N TYR A 629 8.20 -8.24 9.20
CA TYR A 629 8.08 -6.90 9.75
C TYR A 629 8.79 -6.74 11.09
N ALA A 630 8.46 -7.59 12.07
CA ALA A 630 8.99 -7.44 13.41
C ALA A 630 10.53 -7.59 13.42
N GLU A 631 11.08 -8.57 12.74
CA GLU A 631 12.52 -8.83 12.75
C GLU A 631 13.32 -7.84 11.89
N ARG A 632 12.71 -7.26 10.85
CA ARG A 632 13.30 -6.14 10.09
C ARG A 632 13.71 -5.00 11.01
N TYR A 633 12.86 -4.65 11.95
CA TYR A 633 13.09 -3.50 12.83
C TYR A 633 13.65 -3.86 14.20
N MET A 634 13.37 -5.08 14.71
CA MET A 634 13.69 -5.49 16.07
C MET A 634 14.67 -6.65 16.16
N ARG A 635 15.05 -7.28 15.04
CA ARG A 635 15.68 -8.61 14.99
C ARG A 635 14.79 -9.67 15.62
N THR A 636 15.35 -10.87 15.90
CA THR A 636 14.58 -11.91 16.59
C THR A 636 14.43 -11.59 18.09
N PRO A 637 13.38 -12.11 18.77
CA PRO A 637 13.24 -11.98 20.22
C PRO A 637 14.43 -12.56 21.01
N GLN A 638 15.11 -13.54 20.44
CA GLN A 638 16.29 -14.17 21.04
C GLN A 638 17.53 -13.26 20.98
N GLU A 639 17.69 -12.47 19.89
CA GLU A 639 18.80 -11.53 19.73
C GLU A 639 18.58 -10.21 20.47
N ASN A 640 17.31 -9.79 20.64
CA ASN A 640 16.95 -8.49 21.23
C ASN A 640 15.86 -8.60 22.29
N PRO A 641 16.04 -9.44 23.34
CA PRO A 641 15.01 -9.68 24.34
C PRO A 641 14.58 -8.41 25.09
N ASP A 642 15.52 -7.49 25.35
CA ASP A 642 15.23 -6.22 26.02
C ASP A 642 14.40 -5.26 25.16
N GLY A 643 14.72 -5.14 23.86
CA GLY A 643 13.92 -4.32 22.95
C GLY A 643 12.49 -4.80 22.84
N TYR A 644 12.28 -6.12 22.74
CA TYR A 644 10.94 -6.71 22.71
C TYR A 644 10.16 -6.52 24.01
N ARG A 645 10.83 -6.50 25.18
CA ARG A 645 10.20 -6.20 26.48
C ARG A 645 9.87 -4.73 26.57
N ASP A 646 10.85 -3.85 26.33
CA ASP A 646 10.72 -2.40 26.56
C ASP A 646 9.78 -1.75 25.54
N GLY A 647 9.73 -2.28 24.32
CA GLY A 647 8.82 -1.86 23.24
C GLY A 647 7.46 -2.56 23.25
N ALA A 648 7.05 -3.19 24.34
CA ALA A 648 5.75 -3.86 24.45
C ALA A 648 4.81 -3.09 25.40
N PRO A 649 3.70 -2.50 24.91
CA PRO A 649 2.64 -2.00 25.79
C PRO A 649 2.18 -3.03 26.81
N LEU A 650 2.13 -4.29 26.41
CA LEU A 650 1.76 -5.42 27.26
C LEU A 650 2.63 -5.52 28.53
N GLU A 651 3.90 -5.19 28.46
CA GLU A 651 4.83 -5.20 29.60
C GLU A 651 4.82 -3.89 30.43
N ASN A 652 4.07 -2.88 29.97
CA ASN A 652 3.99 -1.56 30.57
C ASN A 652 2.58 -1.16 31.02
N THR A 653 1.68 -2.12 31.19
CA THR A 653 0.27 -1.88 31.58
C THR A 653 0.09 -1.21 32.93
N ASP A 654 1.02 -1.43 33.88
CA ASP A 654 1.07 -0.79 35.19
C ASP A 654 1.38 0.72 35.13
N LYS A 655 1.93 1.18 34.00
CA LYS A 655 2.27 2.59 33.74
C LYS A 655 1.19 3.33 32.95
N LEU A 656 0.17 2.63 32.47
CA LEU A 656 -0.92 3.22 31.67
C LEU A 656 -1.63 4.33 32.45
N LYS A 657 -1.72 5.50 31.85
CA LYS A 657 -2.44 6.67 32.40
C LYS A 657 -3.58 7.10 31.50
N GLY A 658 -4.54 7.81 32.08
CA GLY A 658 -5.70 8.32 31.34
C GLY A 658 -6.77 7.28 31.07
N LYS A 659 -7.81 7.67 30.33
CA LYS A 659 -8.92 6.80 29.94
C LYS A 659 -8.58 6.10 28.63
N LEU A 660 -8.90 4.81 28.51
CA LEU A 660 -8.61 4.01 27.33
C LEU A 660 -9.88 3.48 26.69
N LEU A 661 -9.94 3.58 25.34
CA LEU A 661 -10.84 2.81 24.49
C LEU A 661 -9.96 1.93 23.57
N ILE A 662 -10.13 0.62 23.63
CA ILE A 662 -9.45 -0.34 22.74
C ILE A 662 -10.48 -1.02 21.83
N MET A 663 -10.19 -1.10 20.51
CA MET A 663 -11.10 -1.66 19.52
C MET A 663 -10.35 -2.57 18.55
N TRP A 664 -11.01 -3.65 18.08
CA TRP A 664 -10.41 -4.55 17.08
C TRP A 664 -11.46 -5.38 16.34
N GLY A 665 -11.06 -5.96 15.20
CA GLY A 665 -11.83 -6.97 14.49
C GLY A 665 -11.58 -8.36 15.06
N SER A 666 -12.62 -9.18 15.24
CA SER A 666 -12.42 -10.54 15.77
C SER A 666 -11.76 -11.50 14.80
N ALA A 667 -11.73 -11.16 13.50
CA ALA A 667 -11.05 -11.90 12.45
C ALA A 667 -9.92 -11.06 11.83
N ASP A 668 -9.19 -10.32 12.66
CA ASP A 668 -8.01 -9.57 12.24
C ASP A 668 -6.89 -10.57 11.88
N ASP A 669 -6.61 -10.66 10.58
CA ASP A 669 -5.65 -11.58 9.97
C ASP A 669 -4.22 -11.01 9.89
N ASN A 670 -4.03 -9.79 10.40
CA ASN A 670 -2.75 -9.07 10.41
C ASN A 670 -2.26 -8.85 11.85
N VAL A 671 -2.93 -7.98 12.60
CA VAL A 671 -2.68 -7.79 14.02
C VAL A 671 -3.65 -8.66 14.82
N HIS A 672 -3.26 -9.88 15.05
CA HIS A 672 -4.11 -10.90 15.64
C HIS A 672 -4.71 -10.51 16.98
N VAL A 673 -5.92 -11.00 17.22
CA VAL A 673 -6.73 -10.78 18.43
C VAL A 673 -5.96 -11.05 19.73
N ILE A 674 -4.97 -11.94 19.71
CA ILE A 674 -4.11 -12.23 20.86
C ILE A 674 -3.47 -10.95 21.46
N ASN A 675 -3.11 -9.97 20.61
CA ASN A 675 -2.59 -8.68 21.06
C ASN A 675 -3.55 -8.00 22.03
N SER A 676 -4.80 -7.81 21.62
CA SER A 676 -5.82 -7.17 22.44
C SER A 676 -6.22 -8.02 23.64
N MET A 677 -6.41 -9.34 23.45
CA MET A 677 -6.85 -10.23 24.53
C MET A 677 -5.84 -10.35 25.67
N GLN A 678 -4.55 -10.48 25.36
CA GLN A 678 -3.50 -10.53 26.40
C GLN A 678 -3.39 -9.18 27.13
N TYR A 679 -3.52 -8.07 26.40
CA TYR A 679 -3.44 -6.74 26.97
C TYR A 679 -4.59 -6.46 27.95
N ILE A 680 -5.84 -6.72 27.52
CA ILE A 680 -7.01 -6.51 28.39
C ILE A 680 -7.01 -7.47 29.58
N SER A 681 -6.53 -8.69 29.43
CA SER A 681 -6.39 -9.67 30.51
C SER A 681 -5.45 -9.12 31.61
N LYS A 682 -4.33 -8.51 31.22
CA LYS A 682 -3.37 -7.91 32.17
C LYS A 682 -3.96 -6.68 32.86
N LEU A 683 -4.71 -5.83 32.13
CA LEU A 683 -5.43 -4.69 32.70
C LEU A 683 -6.49 -5.13 33.73
N HIS A 684 -7.27 -6.19 33.45
CA HIS A 684 -8.23 -6.78 34.39
C HIS A 684 -7.54 -7.24 35.67
N GLY A 685 -6.42 -7.95 35.55
CA GLY A 685 -5.65 -8.42 36.70
C GLY A 685 -5.13 -7.29 37.61
N GLN A 686 -4.97 -6.11 37.06
CA GLN A 686 -4.56 -4.88 37.77
C GLN A 686 -5.74 -4.06 38.30
N GLY A 687 -6.99 -4.45 38.00
CA GLY A 687 -8.20 -3.70 38.40
C GLY A 687 -8.47 -2.45 37.57
N ASN A 688 -7.78 -2.25 36.44
CA ASN A 688 -7.97 -1.10 35.56
C ASN A 688 -9.33 -1.14 34.86
N GLN A 689 -10.00 0.01 34.79
CA GLN A 689 -11.24 0.18 34.03
C GLN A 689 -10.96 0.86 32.70
N PHE A 690 -11.50 0.29 31.62
CA PHE A 690 -11.35 0.78 30.25
C PHE A 690 -12.60 0.47 29.42
N ASP A 691 -12.78 1.17 28.30
CA ASP A 691 -13.80 0.89 27.31
C ASP A 691 -13.24 -0.01 26.20
N MET A 692 -14.10 -0.86 25.61
CA MET A 692 -13.72 -1.68 24.46
C MET A 692 -14.84 -1.84 23.45
N MET A 693 -14.49 -2.19 22.19
CA MET A 693 -15.43 -2.59 21.15
C MET A 693 -14.80 -3.65 20.25
N ILE A 694 -15.52 -4.76 20.07
CA ILE A 694 -15.15 -5.86 19.17
C ILE A 694 -16.07 -5.82 17.96
N TYR A 695 -15.50 -5.94 16.76
CA TYR A 695 -16.23 -6.02 15.50
C TYR A 695 -16.18 -7.46 14.99
N THR A 696 -17.30 -8.18 15.12
CA THR A 696 -17.39 -9.61 14.81
C THR A 696 -17.07 -9.88 13.34
N ASN A 697 -16.17 -10.86 13.08
CA ASN A 697 -15.69 -11.30 11.78
C ASN A 697 -15.04 -10.22 10.93
N MET A 698 -14.75 -9.04 11.48
CA MET A 698 -14.04 -7.98 10.76
C MET A 698 -12.54 -8.21 10.80
N ASN A 699 -11.89 -7.96 9.68
CA ASN A 699 -10.44 -8.01 9.53
C ASN A 699 -9.76 -6.72 10.06
N HIS A 700 -8.46 -6.59 9.80
CA HIS A 700 -7.65 -5.45 10.26
C HIS A 700 -8.18 -4.08 9.85
N SER A 701 -8.83 -3.98 8.69
CA SER A 701 -9.37 -2.72 8.19
C SER A 701 -10.68 -2.30 8.86
N ILE A 702 -11.39 -3.21 9.52
CA ILE A 702 -12.74 -3.02 10.09
C ILE A 702 -13.63 -2.25 9.09
N ASN A 703 -13.82 -2.81 7.91
CA ASN A 703 -14.50 -2.16 6.80
C ASN A 703 -15.62 -3.06 6.22
N GLY A 704 -16.58 -2.46 5.54
CA GLY A 704 -17.75 -3.16 4.99
C GLY A 704 -18.95 -3.13 5.93
N CYS A 705 -20.10 -3.59 5.43
CA CYS A 705 -21.36 -3.74 6.17
C CYS A 705 -21.78 -2.52 7.04
N GLY A 706 -21.37 -1.32 6.64
CA GLY A 706 -21.75 -0.09 7.34
C GLY A 706 -21.02 0.19 8.68
N VAL A 707 -20.04 -0.61 9.08
CA VAL A 707 -19.38 -0.50 10.41
C VAL A 707 -18.47 0.73 10.57
N ARG A 708 -18.04 1.36 9.48
CA ARG A 708 -17.11 2.50 9.54
C ARG A 708 -17.68 3.74 10.23
N LEU A 709 -18.92 4.08 9.92
CA LEU A 709 -19.56 5.24 10.54
C LEU A 709 -19.78 5.05 12.05
N PRO A 710 -20.39 3.97 12.54
CA PRO A 710 -20.49 3.69 13.98
C PRO A 710 -19.14 3.65 14.68
N LEU A 711 -18.06 3.16 14.03
CA LEU A 711 -16.71 3.13 14.58
C LEU A 711 -16.22 4.56 14.90
N TYR A 712 -16.23 5.45 13.92
CA TYR A 712 -15.78 6.84 14.14
C TYR A 712 -16.71 7.60 15.09
N GLN A 713 -18.02 7.30 15.07
CA GLN A 713 -18.94 7.87 16.06
C GLN A 713 -18.61 7.42 17.48
N ARG A 714 -18.19 6.15 17.65
CA ARG A 714 -17.73 5.63 18.96
C ARG A 714 -16.48 6.37 19.43
N VAL A 715 -15.51 6.58 18.56
CA VAL A 715 -14.28 7.35 18.84
C VAL A 715 -14.63 8.78 19.27
N LEU A 716 -15.49 9.46 18.49
CA LEU A 716 -15.92 10.82 18.79
C LEU A 716 -16.63 10.91 20.16
N ASN A 717 -17.57 10.01 20.43
CA ASN A 717 -18.32 9.98 21.68
C ASN A 717 -17.38 9.76 22.88
N PHE A 718 -16.38 8.87 22.73
CA PHE A 718 -15.39 8.62 23.76
C PHE A 718 -14.57 9.88 24.06
N PHE A 719 -14.08 10.59 23.05
CA PHE A 719 -13.32 11.82 23.27
C PHE A 719 -14.19 12.95 23.80
N LYS A 720 -15.45 13.09 23.35
CA LYS A 720 -16.39 14.06 23.93
C LYS A 720 -16.60 13.83 25.43
N ALA A 721 -16.79 12.58 25.81
CA ALA A 721 -17.04 12.22 27.22
C ALA A 721 -15.82 12.46 28.14
N ASN A 722 -14.61 12.35 27.62
CA ASN A 722 -13.39 12.38 28.41
C ASN A 722 -12.52 13.63 28.24
N LEU A 723 -12.73 14.42 27.19
CA LEU A 723 -11.92 15.61 26.92
C LEU A 723 -12.73 16.92 26.89
N GLN A 724 -14.04 16.89 26.61
CA GLN A 724 -14.86 18.10 26.67
C GLN A 724 -15.44 18.28 28.09
N GLN A 725 -15.28 19.47 28.62
CA GLN A 725 -15.95 19.83 29.89
C GLN A 725 -17.47 19.84 29.67
N LYS A 726 -18.20 19.24 30.61
CA LYS A 726 -19.66 19.27 30.62
C LYS A 726 -20.17 20.65 31.01
#